data_b0ad1df3879df66088b13122f64ee286
#
_entry.id   b0ad1df3879df66088b13122f64ee286
#
_cell.length_a   1.000
_cell.length_b   1.000
_cell.length_c   1.000
_cell.angle_alpha   90.00
_cell.angle_beta   90.00
_cell.angle_gamma   90.00
#
_symmetry.space_group_name_H-M   'P 1'
#
loop_
_entity.id
_entity.type
_entity.pdbx_description
1 polymer ?
#
loop_
_entity_poly.entity_id
_entity_poly.type
_entity_poly.pdbx_seq_one_letter_code
_entity_poly.pdbx_strand_id
1 'polypeptide(L)'
;MSQSYNPKEIEKKWQKVWEDEKAFQATNDFSKPKYYALVEFPYPSGQGLHVGHPRPYTALDIVARKRRMQGYNVLYPMGWDAFGLPTENYAIKNKVHPKEVTKKNVARFKAQLQALGYSFDWDREINTTDPNYYKWTQWIFLKLFKAGLAYKTEMPINWCTSCKCGLANEEVVNGVCERCGSPVIRKVKSQWMLKITAYADKLIDDLDGLDYIERVKVSQKNWIGRSHGAEVDFQIKDKEEKLRIYTTRPDTLFGVTYMVVSPEHPYLDKYKDEIKNWDEIVAYREMAARKSDFERTELAKDKTGVAIDGLSAINPVNGEEIPIWVSDYVLMSYGTGAIMAVPAHDTRDWEFAKKFNLPIHEVIEGGDVEKEAFTDVATGTLVNSGFLTGKSVEEAKKEIIAWLEDKKVGTAKKNFKLRDWVFSRQRYWGEPIPIVHCPKCGNVPVPEEELPLRLPEVDNYEPTDNGESPISKIRSWVETTCPCCGGKAERETDTMPQWAGSSWYFLRYIDPTNDEALASKEALKYWLPVDWYNGGMEHTTLHLLYSRFWHKFLYDQGVVPTKEPYQKRTSHGMILGENGEKMSKSRGNVVNPDDIVNVYGADTLRTYEMFIGTFDAAAAWSEDGVKGCRRFLERVWKLKDMVTDEEGYSADLETKMHQTIKKVSNDFETLKYNTAIAAMMALINDFYKKGSVTRDEFKTLLVLLNPVAPHITEELWAEKNYGGYLFQTSWPEFDEAKTVEAVQEIGVQVNGKVRATVKLAIDAAKEDALAAGREAIADKLAGKQIVKEIYVPGRILNFVVK
;
A
#
# COMPACT_ATOMS: atom_id res chain seq x y z
N MET A 1 29.24 -41.39 11.88
CA MET A 1 28.99 -40.41 10.78
C MET A 1 27.84 -39.54 11.22
N SER A 2 28.01 -38.22 11.30
CA SER A 2 26.90 -37.33 11.67
C SER A 2 25.81 -37.47 10.59
N GLN A 3 24.55 -37.56 11.04
CA GLN A 3 23.42 -37.64 10.16
C GLN A 3 23.38 -36.38 9.27
N SER A 4 23.21 -36.52 7.97
CA SER A 4 23.15 -35.40 7.03
C SER A 4 21.86 -34.59 7.25
N TYR A 5 21.92 -33.29 7.04
CA TYR A 5 20.72 -32.41 7.13
C TYR A 5 19.67 -32.85 6.09
N ASN A 6 18.53 -33.33 6.58
CA ASN A 6 17.38 -33.74 5.76
C ASN A 6 16.15 -32.85 6.04
N PRO A 7 15.96 -31.77 5.29
CA PRO A 7 14.84 -30.85 5.54
C PRO A 7 13.48 -31.53 5.41
N LYS A 8 13.29 -32.49 4.50
CA LYS A 8 11.96 -33.10 4.26
C LYS A 8 11.40 -33.82 5.49
N GLU A 9 12.25 -34.47 6.27
CA GLU A 9 11.85 -35.16 7.50
C GLU A 9 11.69 -34.16 8.65
N ILE A 10 12.68 -33.27 8.79
CA ILE A 10 12.73 -32.29 9.88
C ILE A 10 11.53 -31.32 9.80
N GLU A 11 11.25 -30.80 8.61
CA GLU A 11 10.18 -29.82 8.41
C GLU A 11 8.80 -30.43 8.69
N LYS A 12 8.52 -31.62 8.20
CA LYS A 12 7.24 -32.32 8.49
C LYS A 12 7.06 -32.63 9.98
N LYS A 13 8.14 -33.05 10.64
CA LYS A 13 8.14 -33.33 12.09
C LYS A 13 7.73 -32.09 12.86
N TRP A 14 8.38 -30.94 12.62
CA TRP A 14 8.15 -29.73 13.39
C TRP A 14 6.83 -29.05 13.05
N GLN A 15 6.40 -29.06 11.80
CA GLN A 15 5.07 -28.59 11.41
C GLN A 15 3.98 -29.34 12.19
N LYS A 16 4.11 -30.67 12.32
CA LYS A 16 3.19 -31.48 13.11
C LYS A 16 3.25 -31.12 14.61
N VAL A 17 4.43 -30.96 15.18
CA VAL A 17 4.60 -30.54 16.59
C VAL A 17 3.92 -29.21 16.85
N TRP A 18 4.12 -28.21 16.00
CA TRP A 18 3.49 -26.90 16.16
C TRP A 18 1.96 -26.95 16.05
N GLU A 19 1.44 -27.81 15.19
CA GLU A 19 -0.01 -28.02 15.06
C GLU A 19 -0.59 -28.69 16.30
N ASP A 20 0.03 -29.80 16.74
CA ASP A 20 -0.42 -30.57 17.90
C ASP A 20 -0.37 -29.75 19.20
N GLU A 21 0.66 -28.94 19.38
CA GLU A 21 0.86 -28.05 20.55
C GLU A 21 0.11 -26.71 20.43
N LYS A 22 -0.55 -26.42 19.31
CA LYS A 22 -1.15 -25.11 19.01
C LYS A 22 -0.21 -23.95 19.29
N ALA A 23 1.06 -24.12 18.86
CA ALA A 23 2.22 -23.31 19.25
C ALA A 23 2.04 -21.80 19.01
N PHE A 24 1.22 -21.40 18.04
CA PHE A 24 1.11 -20.03 17.58
C PHE A 24 -0.29 -19.42 17.79
N GLN A 25 -1.10 -20.07 18.58
CA GLN A 25 -2.46 -19.60 18.90
C GLN A 25 -2.40 -18.30 19.72
N ALA A 26 -3.09 -17.28 19.28
CA ALA A 26 -3.34 -16.09 20.08
C ALA A 26 -4.34 -16.39 21.20
N THR A 27 -4.06 -15.92 22.40
CA THR A 27 -4.89 -16.19 23.56
C THR A 27 -5.85 -15.05 23.85
N ASN A 28 -6.90 -15.35 24.65
CA ASN A 28 -7.79 -14.34 25.21
C ASN A 28 -7.32 -13.85 26.60
N ASP A 29 -6.04 -14.03 26.91
CA ASP A 29 -5.41 -13.45 28.10
C ASP A 29 -5.05 -11.98 27.82
N PHE A 30 -5.98 -11.09 28.07
CA PHE A 30 -5.86 -9.66 27.85
C PHE A 30 -4.97 -8.94 28.90
N SER A 31 -4.38 -9.67 29.83
CA SER A 31 -3.42 -9.15 30.80
C SER A 31 -1.99 -9.03 30.19
N LYS A 32 -1.70 -9.81 29.15
CA LYS A 32 -0.41 -9.78 28.45
C LYS A 32 -0.31 -8.62 27.48
N PRO A 33 0.90 -8.09 27.21
CA PRO A 33 1.09 -7.14 26.14
C PRO A 33 0.76 -7.80 24.80
N LYS A 34 -0.04 -7.13 23.98
CA LYS A 34 -0.44 -7.65 22.67
C LYS A 34 0.53 -7.26 21.57
N TYR A 35 0.59 -8.08 20.53
CA TYR A 35 1.19 -7.71 19.27
C TYR A 35 0.39 -8.27 18.10
N TYR A 36 -0.17 -7.42 17.29
CA TYR A 36 -0.92 -7.79 16.12
C TYR A 36 -0.11 -7.52 14.85
N ALA A 37 0.50 -8.57 14.30
CA ALA A 37 1.19 -8.55 13.03
C ALA A 37 0.22 -8.96 11.90
N LEU A 38 0.15 -8.17 10.84
CA LEU A 38 -0.77 -8.39 9.74
C LEU A 38 -0.03 -8.34 8.40
N VAL A 39 -0.28 -9.33 7.55
CA VAL A 39 0.08 -9.34 6.14
C VAL A 39 -1.18 -9.30 5.30
N GLU A 40 -1.10 -8.79 4.08
CA GLU A 40 -2.20 -8.88 3.14
C GLU A 40 -2.52 -10.35 2.86
N PHE A 41 -3.79 -10.73 3.07
CA PHE A 41 -4.20 -12.09 2.78
C PHE A 41 -4.25 -12.33 1.26
N PRO A 42 -3.89 -13.54 0.80
CA PRO A 42 -3.76 -13.80 -0.61
C PRO A 42 -5.13 -13.91 -1.28
N TYR A 43 -5.12 -13.60 -2.56
CA TYR A 43 -6.21 -13.87 -3.48
C TYR A 43 -6.02 -15.27 -4.09
N PRO A 44 -6.81 -16.29 -3.71
CA PRO A 44 -6.57 -17.67 -4.13
C PRO A 44 -7.03 -17.93 -5.58
N SER A 45 -6.45 -17.17 -6.53
CA SER A 45 -6.72 -17.32 -7.96
C SER A 45 -5.61 -18.14 -8.63
N GLY A 46 -6.00 -19.20 -9.32
CA GLY A 46 -5.07 -20.03 -10.10
C GLY A 46 -4.38 -21.14 -9.30
N GLN A 47 -3.20 -21.61 -9.78
CA GLN A 47 -2.62 -22.89 -9.36
C GLN A 47 -1.72 -22.85 -8.12
N GLY A 48 -1.80 -21.83 -7.28
CA GLY A 48 -0.99 -21.68 -6.07
C GLY A 48 -0.15 -20.42 -6.04
N LEU A 49 0.70 -20.35 -5.01
CA LEU A 49 1.63 -19.25 -4.77
C LEU A 49 2.78 -19.26 -5.80
N HIS A 50 3.39 -18.11 -6.04
CA HIS A 50 4.72 -17.96 -6.63
C HIS A 50 5.69 -17.42 -5.58
N VAL A 51 6.99 -17.49 -5.83
CA VAL A 51 8.03 -17.11 -4.85
C VAL A 51 8.00 -15.65 -4.39
N GLY A 52 7.24 -14.78 -5.02
CA GLY A 52 7.04 -13.43 -4.53
C GLY A 52 6.11 -13.33 -3.30
N HIS A 53 5.22 -14.31 -3.08
CA HIS A 53 4.31 -14.31 -1.93
C HIS A 53 5.03 -14.60 -0.59
N PRO A 54 5.98 -15.55 -0.49
CA PRO A 54 6.70 -15.81 0.73
C PRO A 54 7.41 -14.61 1.34
N ARG A 55 7.84 -13.64 0.54
CA ARG A 55 8.63 -12.49 1.01
C ARG A 55 7.96 -11.69 2.14
N PRO A 56 6.74 -11.12 1.98
CA PRO A 56 6.06 -10.42 3.06
C PRO A 56 5.68 -11.34 4.22
N TYR A 57 5.29 -12.59 3.93
CA TYR A 57 4.88 -13.53 4.97
C TYR A 57 6.04 -13.94 5.86
N THR A 58 7.21 -14.23 5.28
CA THR A 58 8.42 -14.55 6.04
C THR A 58 8.87 -13.35 6.89
N ALA A 59 8.82 -12.15 6.35
CA ALA A 59 9.25 -10.94 7.04
C ALA A 59 8.47 -10.71 8.34
N LEU A 60 7.14 -10.77 8.30
CA LEU A 60 6.34 -10.58 9.51
C LEU A 60 6.26 -11.83 10.38
N ASP A 61 6.49 -13.02 9.84
CA ASP A 61 6.68 -14.24 10.64
C ASP A 61 7.89 -14.13 11.56
N ILE A 62 8.99 -13.55 11.05
CA ILE A 62 10.18 -13.25 11.85
C ILE A 62 9.84 -12.35 13.03
N VAL A 63 9.11 -11.27 12.78
CA VAL A 63 8.67 -10.33 13.83
C VAL A 63 7.73 -11.04 14.82
N ALA A 64 6.75 -11.79 14.33
CA ALA A 64 5.80 -12.52 15.16
C ALA A 64 6.48 -13.53 16.09
N ARG A 65 7.44 -14.31 15.58
CA ARG A 65 8.22 -15.27 16.38
C ARG A 65 9.05 -14.58 17.44
N LYS A 66 9.78 -13.52 17.06
CA LYS A 66 10.56 -12.71 18.02
C LYS A 66 9.66 -12.12 19.10
N ARG A 67 8.49 -11.57 18.78
CA ARG A 67 7.56 -11.00 19.77
C ARG A 67 7.03 -12.05 20.75
N ARG A 68 6.74 -13.27 20.30
CA ARG A 68 6.37 -14.38 21.20
C ARG A 68 7.49 -14.70 22.19
N MET A 69 8.74 -14.76 21.71
CA MET A 69 9.93 -14.93 22.56
C MET A 69 10.15 -13.78 23.53
N GLN A 70 9.62 -12.58 23.24
CA GLN A 70 9.63 -11.42 24.12
C GLN A 70 8.44 -11.38 25.10
N GLY A 71 7.59 -12.42 25.11
CA GLY A 71 6.47 -12.56 26.06
C GLY A 71 5.16 -11.91 25.61
N TYR A 72 5.06 -11.42 24.36
CA TYR A 72 3.82 -10.87 23.83
C TYR A 72 2.80 -11.96 23.51
N ASN A 73 1.52 -11.62 23.69
CA ASN A 73 0.42 -12.35 23.08
C ASN A 73 0.32 -11.88 21.62
N VAL A 74 0.68 -12.75 20.67
CA VAL A 74 0.82 -12.39 19.25
C VAL A 74 -0.35 -12.92 18.44
N LEU A 75 -1.03 -12.04 17.72
CA LEU A 75 -1.99 -12.39 16.68
C LEU A 75 -1.32 -12.24 15.31
N TYR A 76 -1.09 -13.36 14.63
CA TYR A 76 -0.57 -13.44 13.27
C TYR A 76 -1.48 -14.36 12.46
N PRO A 77 -2.58 -13.85 11.90
CA PRO A 77 -3.62 -14.63 11.25
C PRO A 77 -3.40 -14.77 9.74
N MET A 78 -4.15 -15.69 9.13
CA MET A 78 -4.22 -15.88 7.69
C MET A 78 -5.67 -16.20 7.27
N GLY A 79 -6.01 -15.80 6.05
CA GLY A 79 -7.32 -16.03 5.44
C GLY A 79 -7.31 -15.84 3.94
N TRP A 80 -8.50 -15.73 3.34
CA TRP A 80 -8.67 -15.79 1.89
C TRP A 80 -9.58 -14.67 1.40
N ASP A 81 -9.00 -13.80 0.54
CA ASP A 81 -9.78 -12.85 -0.25
C ASP A 81 -10.26 -13.57 -1.52
N ALA A 82 -11.43 -14.18 -1.47
CA ALA A 82 -11.81 -15.20 -2.44
C ALA A 82 -12.97 -14.81 -3.37
N PHE A 83 -13.64 -13.69 -3.14
CA PHE A 83 -14.57 -13.11 -4.08
C PHE A 83 -13.88 -12.32 -5.20
N GLY A 84 -14.58 -12.00 -6.27
CA GLY A 84 -14.19 -11.05 -7.30
C GLY A 84 -13.79 -11.64 -8.65
N LEU A 85 -13.40 -10.75 -9.53
CA LEU A 85 -13.19 -11.00 -10.95
C LEU A 85 -12.16 -12.08 -11.30
N PRO A 86 -10.99 -12.19 -10.66
CA PRO A 86 -9.99 -13.18 -11.06
C PRO A 86 -10.48 -14.62 -10.92
N THR A 87 -11.15 -14.97 -9.82
CA THR A 87 -11.71 -16.30 -9.62
C THR A 87 -12.87 -16.56 -10.58
N GLU A 88 -13.76 -15.58 -10.74
CA GLU A 88 -14.91 -15.71 -11.65
C GLU A 88 -14.46 -15.86 -13.11
N ASN A 89 -13.54 -15.03 -13.59
CA ASN A 89 -13.00 -15.13 -14.95
C ASN A 89 -12.29 -16.47 -15.21
N TYR A 90 -11.55 -16.96 -14.21
CA TYR A 90 -10.93 -18.29 -14.30
C TYR A 90 -12.01 -19.39 -14.37
N ALA A 91 -13.04 -19.29 -13.56
CA ALA A 91 -14.15 -20.24 -13.50
C ALA A 91 -14.93 -20.29 -14.83
N ILE A 92 -15.25 -19.12 -15.41
CA ILE A 92 -15.89 -18.99 -16.73
C ILE A 92 -15.04 -19.67 -17.82
N LYS A 93 -13.74 -19.32 -17.87
CA LYS A 93 -12.81 -19.87 -18.87
C LYS A 93 -12.71 -21.39 -18.79
N ASN A 94 -12.77 -21.96 -17.61
CA ASN A 94 -12.63 -23.42 -17.38
C ASN A 94 -13.98 -24.14 -17.26
N LYS A 95 -15.11 -23.44 -17.41
CA LYS A 95 -16.48 -23.98 -17.29
C LYS A 95 -16.72 -24.73 -15.98
N VAL A 96 -16.27 -24.16 -14.88
CA VAL A 96 -16.46 -24.67 -13.51
C VAL A 96 -17.10 -23.59 -12.64
N HIS A 97 -17.77 -24.00 -11.55
CA HIS A 97 -18.37 -23.03 -10.65
C HIS A 97 -17.29 -22.33 -9.79
N PRO A 98 -17.34 -20.99 -9.57
CA PRO A 98 -16.33 -20.27 -8.80
C PRO A 98 -16.18 -20.75 -7.36
N LYS A 99 -17.25 -21.27 -6.73
CA LYS A 99 -17.23 -21.90 -5.40
C LYS A 99 -16.27 -23.09 -5.35
N GLU A 100 -16.30 -23.96 -6.35
CA GLU A 100 -15.42 -25.15 -6.43
C GLU A 100 -13.96 -24.75 -6.71
N VAL A 101 -13.78 -23.77 -7.57
CA VAL A 101 -12.44 -23.18 -7.81
C VAL A 101 -11.87 -22.61 -6.54
N THR A 102 -12.64 -21.81 -5.82
CA THR A 102 -12.24 -21.21 -4.55
C THR A 102 -11.85 -22.27 -3.54
N LYS A 103 -12.68 -23.29 -3.32
CA LYS A 103 -12.41 -24.38 -2.39
C LYS A 103 -11.08 -25.10 -2.70
N LYS A 104 -10.86 -25.44 -3.96
CA LYS A 104 -9.63 -26.10 -4.41
C LYS A 104 -8.39 -25.21 -4.23
N ASN A 105 -8.51 -23.95 -4.61
CA ASN A 105 -7.38 -23.03 -4.55
C ASN A 105 -7.02 -22.68 -3.10
N VAL A 106 -8.01 -22.43 -2.23
CA VAL A 106 -7.80 -22.21 -0.79
C VAL A 106 -7.04 -23.39 -0.16
N ALA A 107 -7.48 -24.63 -0.43
CA ALA A 107 -6.79 -25.81 0.08
C ALA A 107 -5.33 -25.89 -0.40
N ARG A 108 -5.07 -25.55 -1.67
CA ARG A 108 -3.74 -25.52 -2.26
C ARG A 108 -2.84 -24.46 -1.62
N PHE A 109 -3.33 -23.23 -1.50
CA PHE A 109 -2.59 -22.11 -0.88
C PHE A 109 -2.28 -22.41 0.59
N LYS A 110 -3.28 -22.92 1.32
CA LYS A 110 -3.10 -23.31 2.73
C LYS A 110 -1.99 -24.35 2.89
N ALA A 111 -2.01 -25.41 2.09
CA ALA A 111 -0.98 -26.45 2.12
C ALA A 111 0.44 -25.87 1.83
N GLN A 112 0.56 -24.93 0.88
CA GLN A 112 1.83 -24.29 0.57
C GLN A 112 2.31 -23.38 1.73
N LEU A 113 1.41 -22.60 2.36
CA LEU A 113 1.77 -21.77 3.51
C LEU A 113 2.16 -22.59 4.74
N GLN A 114 1.48 -23.71 4.97
CA GLN A 114 1.83 -24.65 6.04
C GLN A 114 3.18 -25.31 5.78
N ALA A 115 3.47 -25.71 4.54
CA ALA A 115 4.76 -26.28 4.17
C ALA A 115 5.94 -25.31 4.36
N LEU A 116 5.70 -23.99 4.30
CA LEU A 116 6.68 -22.94 4.59
C LEU A 116 6.89 -22.70 6.10
N GLY A 117 6.08 -23.31 6.95
CA GLY A 117 6.26 -23.29 8.40
C GLY A 117 5.98 -21.94 9.04
N TYR A 118 5.07 -21.15 8.48
CA TYR A 118 4.69 -19.88 9.07
C TYR A 118 3.93 -20.04 10.40
N SER A 119 4.16 -19.12 11.31
CA SER A 119 3.52 -19.12 12.64
C SER A 119 2.13 -18.47 12.63
N PHE A 120 1.34 -18.77 11.60
CA PHE A 120 -0.05 -18.30 11.53
C PHE A 120 -0.94 -18.99 12.57
N ASP A 121 -1.84 -18.20 13.14
CA ASP A 121 -2.93 -18.72 13.97
C ASP A 121 -4.09 -19.20 13.07
N TRP A 122 -4.09 -20.48 12.72
CA TRP A 122 -5.08 -21.06 11.83
C TRP A 122 -6.48 -21.20 12.46
N ASP A 123 -6.61 -21.10 13.77
CA ASP A 123 -7.92 -21.08 14.45
C ASP A 123 -8.67 -19.76 14.16
N ARG A 124 -7.96 -18.76 13.62
CA ARG A 124 -8.52 -17.47 13.21
C ARG A 124 -8.65 -17.30 11.70
N GLU A 125 -8.60 -18.41 10.97
CA GLU A 125 -8.78 -18.43 9.52
C GLU A 125 -10.16 -17.88 9.12
N ILE A 126 -10.16 -17.02 8.08
CA ILE A 126 -11.38 -16.44 7.51
C ILE A 126 -11.39 -16.63 5.99
N ASN A 127 -12.59 -16.60 5.42
CA ASN A 127 -12.81 -16.62 3.97
C ASN A 127 -13.92 -15.64 3.62
N THR A 128 -13.64 -14.68 2.75
CA THR A 128 -14.60 -13.63 2.37
C THR A 128 -15.86 -14.19 1.69
N THR A 129 -15.80 -15.41 1.14
CA THR A 129 -16.95 -16.08 0.51
C THR A 129 -17.83 -16.85 1.48
N ASP A 130 -17.42 -16.96 2.75
CA ASP A 130 -18.24 -17.58 3.78
C ASP A 130 -19.42 -16.65 4.14
N PRO A 131 -20.68 -17.14 4.09
CA PRO A 131 -21.83 -16.36 4.55
C PRO A 131 -21.72 -15.81 5.96
N ASN A 132 -21.04 -16.50 6.88
CA ASN A 132 -20.79 -16.02 8.23
C ASN A 132 -19.79 -14.85 8.27
N TYR A 133 -18.93 -14.74 7.25
CA TYR A 133 -18.07 -13.58 7.06
C TYR A 133 -18.81 -12.43 6.38
N TYR A 134 -19.39 -12.64 5.20
CA TYR A 134 -19.97 -11.55 4.44
C TYR A 134 -21.30 -11.02 5.03
N LYS A 135 -21.92 -11.74 5.97
CA LYS A 135 -22.97 -11.19 6.83
C LYS A 135 -22.56 -9.82 7.40
N TRP A 136 -21.34 -9.72 7.87
CA TRP A 136 -20.81 -8.50 8.50
C TRP A 136 -20.36 -7.46 7.47
N THR A 137 -19.91 -7.86 6.30
CA THR A 137 -19.71 -6.94 5.16
C THR A 137 -21.05 -6.27 4.80
N GLN A 138 -22.11 -7.06 4.70
CA GLN A 138 -23.46 -6.56 4.45
C GLN A 138 -23.96 -5.65 5.58
N TRP A 139 -23.71 -6.02 6.82
CA TRP A 139 -24.06 -5.20 7.98
C TRP A 139 -23.36 -3.83 7.96
N ILE A 140 -22.07 -3.77 7.62
CA ILE A 140 -21.34 -2.50 7.47
C ILE A 140 -21.96 -1.67 6.35
N PHE A 141 -22.28 -2.28 5.22
CA PHE A 141 -22.95 -1.60 4.12
C PHE A 141 -24.29 -0.98 4.56
N LEU A 142 -25.10 -1.73 5.33
CA LEU A 142 -26.37 -1.20 5.86
C LEU A 142 -26.16 -0.01 6.80
N LYS A 143 -25.10 -0.03 7.61
CA LYS A 143 -24.75 1.13 8.45
C LYS A 143 -24.35 2.34 7.60
N LEU A 144 -23.55 2.14 6.55
CA LEU A 144 -23.21 3.19 5.57
C LEU A 144 -24.45 3.74 4.88
N PHE A 145 -25.37 2.87 4.47
CA PHE A 145 -26.64 3.26 3.85
C PHE A 145 -27.49 4.10 4.81
N LYS A 146 -27.69 3.65 6.04
CA LYS A 146 -28.46 4.39 7.07
C LYS A 146 -27.82 5.74 7.41
N ALA A 147 -26.48 5.86 7.29
CA ALA A 147 -25.76 7.12 7.49
C ALA A 147 -25.76 8.04 6.26
N GLY A 148 -26.41 7.66 5.15
CA GLY A 148 -26.41 8.42 3.90
C GLY A 148 -25.07 8.44 3.16
N LEU A 149 -24.17 7.51 3.50
CA LEU A 149 -22.85 7.35 2.87
C LEU A 149 -22.83 6.31 1.76
N ALA A 150 -23.83 5.45 1.69
CA ALA A 150 -24.09 4.57 0.54
C ALA A 150 -25.34 5.06 -0.17
N TYR A 151 -25.25 5.34 -1.47
CA TYR A 151 -26.33 5.86 -2.28
C TYR A 151 -26.29 5.32 -3.70
N LYS A 152 -27.45 5.26 -4.35
CA LYS A 152 -27.58 4.79 -5.74
C LYS A 152 -27.83 5.99 -6.65
N THR A 153 -27.08 6.10 -7.73
CA THR A 153 -27.20 7.20 -8.70
C THR A 153 -26.90 6.73 -10.11
N GLU A 154 -27.48 7.38 -11.08
CA GLU A 154 -27.15 7.19 -12.49
C GLU A 154 -26.10 8.20 -12.91
N MET A 155 -24.98 7.72 -13.41
CA MET A 155 -23.84 8.54 -13.81
C MET A 155 -22.93 7.84 -14.81
N PRO A 156 -22.12 8.60 -15.57
CA PRO A 156 -21.05 8.02 -16.36
C PRO A 156 -19.97 7.44 -15.44
N ILE A 157 -19.72 6.13 -15.58
CA ILE A 157 -18.68 5.40 -14.84
C ILE A 157 -17.64 4.84 -15.80
N ASN A 158 -16.50 4.44 -15.27
CA ASN A 158 -15.51 3.64 -15.97
C ASN A 158 -16.07 2.23 -16.18
N TRP A 159 -16.06 1.78 -17.42
CA TRP A 159 -16.60 0.48 -17.81
C TRP A 159 -15.54 -0.35 -18.53
N CYS A 160 -15.23 -1.52 -17.99
CA CYS A 160 -14.36 -2.47 -18.65
C CYS A 160 -15.14 -3.27 -19.71
N THR A 161 -14.71 -3.18 -20.96
CA THR A 161 -15.38 -3.84 -22.09
C THR A 161 -15.23 -5.37 -22.07
N SER A 162 -14.14 -5.88 -21.51
CA SER A 162 -13.88 -7.33 -21.38
C SER A 162 -14.49 -7.93 -20.11
N CYS A 163 -14.31 -7.28 -18.97
CA CYS A 163 -14.92 -7.73 -17.71
C CYS A 163 -16.43 -7.47 -17.67
N LYS A 164 -16.95 -6.59 -18.52
CA LYS A 164 -18.38 -6.20 -18.62
C LYS A 164 -18.94 -5.71 -17.27
N CYS A 165 -18.19 -4.88 -16.58
CA CYS A 165 -18.62 -4.29 -15.30
C CYS A 165 -18.06 -2.88 -15.10
N GLY A 166 -18.70 -2.14 -14.18
CA GLY A 166 -18.21 -0.85 -13.70
C GLY A 166 -16.95 -0.99 -12.86
N LEU A 167 -16.07 0.01 -12.96
CA LEU A 167 -14.82 0.11 -12.21
C LEU A 167 -14.77 1.41 -11.43
N ALA A 168 -14.17 1.37 -10.24
CA ALA A 168 -13.77 2.58 -9.54
C ALA A 168 -12.59 3.26 -10.27
N ASN A 169 -12.37 4.54 -9.98
CA ASN A 169 -11.26 5.27 -10.61
C ASN A 169 -9.90 4.64 -10.27
N GLU A 170 -9.78 4.13 -9.06
CA GLU A 170 -8.59 3.46 -8.53
C GLU A 170 -8.25 2.15 -9.27
N GLU A 171 -9.22 1.54 -9.93
CA GLU A 171 -9.06 0.29 -10.69
C GLU A 171 -8.72 0.52 -12.18
N VAL A 172 -8.50 1.78 -12.57
CA VAL A 172 -8.12 2.15 -13.95
C VAL A 172 -6.70 2.71 -13.94
N VAL A 173 -5.81 2.03 -14.65
CA VAL A 173 -4.39 2.40 -14.77
C VAL A 173 -4.07 2.70 -16.23
N ASN A 174 -3.67 3.92 -16.53
CA ASN A 174 -3.34 4.36 -17.90
C ASN A 174 -4.46 4.08 -18.94
N GLY A 175 -5.73 4.27 -18.52
CA GLY A 175 -6.89 4.06 -19.40
C GLY A 175 -7.30 2.61 -19.61
N VAL A 176 -6.65 1.65 -18.94
CA VAL A 176 -7.00 0.24 -19.04
C VAL A 176 -7.42 -0.33 -17.68
N CYS A 177 -8.19 -1.40 -17.72
CA CYS A 177 -8.60 -2.14 -16.53
C CYS A 177 -7.37 -2.79 -15.86
N GLU A 178 -7.14 -2.50 -14.60
CA GLU A 178 -6.05 -3.07 -13.81
C GLU A 178 -6.04 -4.61 -13.83
N ARG A 179 -7.22 -5.23 -13.90
CA ARG A 179 -7.39 -6.68 -13.82
C ARG A 179 -7.12 -7.43 -15.12
N CYS A 180 -7.62 -6.91 -16.24
CA CYS A 180 -7.55 -7.63 -17.52
C CYS A 180 -6.76 -6.93 -18.62
N GLY A 181 -6.30 -5.68 -18.36
CA GLY A 181 -5.56 -4.88 -19.33
C GLY A 181 -6.38 -4.36 -20.53
N SER A 182 -7.69 -4.59 -20.55
CA SER A 182 -8.55 -4.15 -21.65
C SER A 182 -8.88 -2.66 -21.54
N PRO A 183 -9.14 -1.98 -22.67
CA PRO A 183 -9.55 -0.58 -22.68
C PRO A 183 -10.80 -0.33 -21.83
N VAL A 184 -10.81 0.78 -21.13
CA VAL A 184 -11.93 1.26 -20.33
C VAL A 184 -12.61 2.40 -21.08
N ILE A 185 -13.96 2.34 -21.15
CA ILE A 185 -14.80 3.36 -21.77
C ILE A 185 -15.70 4.02 -20.72
N ARG A 186 -16.31 5.15 -21.05
CA ARG A 186 -17.36 5.77 -20.24
C ARG A 186 -18.71 5.17 -20.59
N LYS A 187 -19.47 4.75 -19.59
CA LYS A 187 -20.82 4.21 -19.76
C LYS A 187 -21.73 4.75 -18.68
N VAL A 188 -22.88 5.30 -19.04
CA VAL A 188 -23.89 5.72 -18.08
C VAL A 188 -24.57 4.48 -17.49
N LYS A 189 -24.52 4.35 -16.17
CA LYS A 189 -25.11 3.24 -15.42
C LYS A 189 -25.65 3.74 -14.08
N SER A 190 -26.72 3.09 -13.64
CA SER A 190 -27.17 3.18 -12.25
C SER A 190 -26.20 2.38 -11.37
N GLN A 191 -25.58 3.04 -10.39
CA GLN A 191 -24.50 2.49 -9.56
C GLN A 191 -24.69 2.79 -8.10
N TRP A 192 -24.29 1.86 -7.23
CA TRP A 192 -24.06 2.15 -5.83
C TRP A 192 -22.73 2.86 -5.67
N MET A 193 -22.75 3.91 -4.89
CA MET A 193 -21.62 4.75 -4.57
C MET A 193 -21.42 4.78 -3.06
N LEU A 194 -20.14 4.74 -2.60
CA LEU A 194 -19.80 5.06 -1.23
C LEU A 194 -19.15 6.44 -1.17
N LYS A 195 -19.65 7.27 -0.25
CA LYS A 195 -19.24 8.69 -0.10
C LYS A 195 -17.92 8.81 0.67
N ILE A 196 -16.85 8.22 0.11
CA ILE A 196 -15.50 8.29 0.67
C ILE A 196 -15.00 9.74 0.76
N THR A 197 -15.48 10.63 -0.11
CA THR A 197 -15.16 12.05 -0.10
C THR A 197 -15.55 12.74 1.19
N ALA A 198 -16.56 12.26 1.91
CA ALA A 198 -16.94 12.75 3.23
C ALA A 198 -15.85 12.56 4.30
N TYR A 199 -14.91 11.65 4.04
CA TYR A 199 -13.78 11.33 4.92
C TYR A 199 -12.43 11.87 4.40
N ALA A 200 -12.43 12.60 3.29
CA ALA A 200 -11.20 13.01 2.61
C ALA A 200 -10.24 13.80 3.52
N ASP A 201 -10.73 14.75 4.32
CA ASP A 201 -9.91 15.47 5.29
C ASP A 201 -9.33 14.55 6.36
N LYS A 202 -10.17 13.72 7.01
CA LYS A 202 -9.72 12.77 8.03
C LYS A 202 -8.71 11.77 7.49
N LEU A 203 -8.85 11.33 6.23
CA LEU A 203 -7.93 10.41 5.56
C LEU A 203 -6.55 11.04 5.31
N ILE A 204 -6.46 12.35 5.15
CA ILE A 204 -5.19 13.09 5.03
C ILE A 204 -4.62 13.40 6.42
N ASP A 205 -5.40 14.06 7.27
CA ASP A 205 -4.92 14.65 8.51
C ASP A 205 -4.47 13.59 9.52
N ASP A 206 -5.17 12.47 9.60
CA ASP A 206 -4.83 11.39 10.53
C ASP A 206 -3.62 10.54 10.10
N LEU A 207 -2.99 10.82 8.94
CA LEU A 207 -1.72 10.20 8.55
C LEU A 207 -0.54 10.68 9.39
N ASP A 208 -0.62 11.87 9.98
CA ASP A 208 0.52 12.50 10.63
C ASP A 208 0.98 11.77 11.90
N GLY A 209 0.12 11.10 12.61
CA GLY A 209 0.45 10.31 13.81
C GLY A 209 0.86 8.85 13.55
N LEU A 210 0.95 8.42 12.29
CA LEU A 210 1.17 7.02 11.91
C LEU A 210 2.61 6.75 11.47
N ASP A 211 3.14 5.58 11.84
CA ASP A 211 4.42 5.07 11.38
C ASP A 211 4.28 4.36 10.02
N TYR A 212 3.80 5.12 9.04
CA TYR A 212 3.74 4.67 7.64
C TYR A 212 4.98 5.15 6.90
N ILE A 213 5.53 4.30 6.02
CA ILE A 213 6.63 4.73 5.15
C ILE A 213 6.18 5.96 4.34
N GLU A 214 7.06 6.95 4.21
CA GLU A 214 6.74 8.26 3.64
C GLU A 214 6.12 8.17 2.25
N ARG A 215 6.60 7.25 1.43
CA ARG A 215 6.07 6.96 0.10
C ARG A 215 4.57 6.62 0.09
N VAL A 216 4.09 5.89 1.10
CA VAL A 216 2.66 5.57 1.26
C VAL A 216 1.87 6.81 1.64
N LYS A 217 2.36 7.60 2.60
CA LYS A 217 1.69 8.86 3.02
C LYS A 217 1.55 9.84 1.86
N VAL A 218 2.65 10.08 1.14
CA VAL A 218 2.67 10.97 -0.02
C VAL A 218 1.72 10.48 -1.12
N SER A 219 1.74 9.19 -1.41
CA SER A 219 0.86 8.60 -2.43
C SER A 219 -0.62 8.77 -2.09
N GLN A 220 -1.02 8.54 -0.83
CA GLN A 220 -2.40 8.75 -0.40
C GLN A 220 -2.79 10.24 -0.41
N LYS A 221 -1.94 11.13 0.12
CA LYS A 221 -2.17 12.57 0.10
C LYS A 221 -2.36 13.10 -1.32
N ASN A 222 -1.53 12.65 -2.27
CA ASN A 222 -1.61 13.05 -3.67
C ASN A 222 -2.86 12.50 -4.37
N TRP A 223 -3.26 11.26 -4.06
CA TRP A 223 -4.47 10.65 -4.60
C TRP A 223 -5.73 11.36 -4.12
N ILE A 224 -5.82 11.62 -2.82
CA ILE A 224 -6.94 12.39 -2.25
C ILE A 224 -6.92 13.82 -2.78
N GLY A 225 -5.74 14.42 -2.92
CA GLY A 225 -5.50 15.66 -3.64
C GLY A 225 -6.30 16.83 -3.09
N ARG A 226 -6.18 17.08 -1.78
CA ARG A 226 -6.77 18.26 -1.15
C ARG A 226 -6.17 19.55 -1.70
N SER A 227 -7.01 20.43 -2.15
CA SER A 227 -6.63 21.76 -2.66
C SER A 227 -7.45 22.84 -2.00
N HIS A 228 -6.84 24.00 -1.81
CA HIS A 228 -7.47 25.21 -1.32
C HIS A 228 -7.54 26.23 -2.44
N GLY A 229 -8.69 26.83 -2.63
CA GLY A 229 -8.93 27.79 -3.69
C GLY A 229 -10.21 28.57 -3.46
N ALA A 230 -10.84 28.97 -4.54
CA ALA A 230 -12.12 29.67 -4.51
C ALA A 230 -13.07 29.15 -5.58
N GLU A 231 -14.36 29.12 -5.26
CA GLU A 231 -15.43 29.13 -6.26
C GLU A 231 -15.65 30.57 -6.67
N VAL A 232 -15.76 30.82 -7.96
CA VAL A 232 -15.96 32.16 -8.52
C VAL A 232 -17.08 32.12 -9.55
N ASP A 233 -17.99 33.10 -9.46
CA ASP A 233 -19.15 33.23 -10.34
C ASP A 233 -18.85 34.26 -11.44
N PHE A 234 -18.81 33.80 -12.68
CA PHE A 234 -18.76 34.63 -13.87
C PHE A 234 -20.17 34.81 -14.41
N GLN A 235 -20.63 36.06 -14.49
CA GLN A 235 -21.93 36.35 -15.03
C GLN A 235 -21.95 36.04 -16.54
N ILE A 236 -22.92 35.24 -17.03
CA ILE A 236 -23.16 35.12 -18.46
C ILE A 236 -23.78 36.43 -18.92
N LYS A 237 -23.21 37.06 -19.96
CA LYS A 237 -23.65 38.33 -20.45
C LYS A 237 -25.13 38.31 -20.83
N ASP A 238 -25.90 39.34 -20.39
CA ASP A 238 -27.31 39.49 -20.63
C ASP A 238 -28.21 38.35 -20.12
N LYS A 239 -27.69 37.56 -19.15
CA LYS A 239 -28.41 36.45 -18.49
C LYS A 239 -28.40 36.63 -16.98
N GLU A 240 -29.38 36.02 -16.29
CA GLU A 240 -29.40 35.95 -14.83
C GLU A 240 -28.42 34.90 -14.28
N GLU A 241 -28.10 33.90 -15.10
CA GLU A 241 -27.26 32.80 -14.71
C GLU A 241 -25.76 33.13 -14.71
N LYS A 242 -25.09 32.46 -13.81
CA LYS A 242 -23.65 32.59 -13.59
C LYS A 242 -22.98 31.29 -13.94
N LEU A 243 -21.83 31.37 -14.58
CA LEU A 243 -20.93 30.25 -14.79
C LEU A 243 -19.99 30.15 -13.60
N ARG A 244 -20.22 29.19 -12.71
CA ARG A 244 -19.38 28.95 -11.52
C ARG A 244 -18.20 28.10 -11.86
N ILE A 245 -17.01 28.56 -11.47
CA ILE A 245 -15.77 27.79 -11.61
C ILE A 245 -15.14 27.55 -10.23
N TYR A 246 -14.24 26.56 -10.15
CA TYR A 246 -13.31 26.39 -9.06
C TYR A 246 -11.89 26.62 -9.54
N THR A 247 -11.13 27.41 -8.79
CA THR A 247 -9.71 27.65 -9.08
C THR A 247 -8.84 27.58 -7.84
N THR A 248 -7.63 27.02 -7.95
CA THR A 248 -6.58 27.09 -6.92
C THR A 248 -5.73 28.35 -7.06
N ARG A 249 -5.97 29.14 -8.13
CA ARG A 249 -5.24 30.34 -8.47
C ARG A 249 -6.16 31.55 -8.60
N PRO A 250 -6.94 31.89 -7.54
CA PRO A 250 -7.79 33.09 -7.59
C PRO A 250 -6.98 34.40 -7.74
N ASP A 251 -5.71 34.39 -7.35
CA ASP A 251 -4.75 35.47 -7.53
C ASP A 251 -4.57 35.88 -9.01
N THR A 252 -4.84 34.98 -9.96
CA THR A 252 -4.67 35.23 -11.40
C THR A 252 -5.94 35.65 -12.13
N LEU A 253 -7.04 35.96 -11.40
CA LEU A 253 -8.34 36.32 -11.99
C LEU A 253 -8.28 37.50 -12.99
N PHE A 254 -7.39 38.48 -12.80
CA PHE A 254 -7.18 39.58 -13.73
C PHE A 254 -6.56 39.13 -15.06
N GLY A 255 -5.94 37.96 -15.12
CA GLY A 255 -5.33 37.37 -16.31
C GLY A 255 -6.23 36.43 -17.11
N VAL A 256 -7.51 36.32 -16.73
CA VAL A 256 -8.47 35.44 -17.42
C VAL A 256 -8.83 36.07 -18.76
N THR A 257 -8.58 35.33 -19.84
CA THR A 257 -8.84 35.80 -21.21
C THR A 257 -9.92 35.01 -21.95
N TYR A 258 -10.29 33.84 -21.41
CA TYR A 258 -11.43 33.06 -21.90
C TYR A 258 -11.91 32.08 -20.82
N MET A 259 -13.11 31.55 -21.03
CA MET A 259 -13.70 30.49 -20.22
C MET A 259 -13.77 29.19 -21.04
N VAL A 260 -13.72 28.05 -20.38
CA VAL A 260 -13.91 26.76 -21.05
C VAL A 260 -14.92 25.93 -20.27
N VAL A 261 -15.87 25.34 -20.97
CA VAL A 261 -16.83 24.41 -20.41
C VAL A 261 -16.62 23.00 -20.99
N SER A 262 -16.96 22.00 -20.19
CA SER A 262 -16.99 20.61 -20.63
C SER A 262 -18.01 20.40 -21.76
N PRO A 263 -17.77 19.48 -22.72
CA PRO A 263 -18.76 19.10 -23.74
C PRO A 263 -20.09 18.61 -23.17
N GLU A 264 -20.12 18.16 -21.93
CA GLU A 264 -21.31 17.68 -21.21
C GLU A 264 -21.98 18.75 -20.36
N HIS A 265 -21.49 19.99 -20.37
CA HIS A 265 -22.01 21.04 -19.49
C HIS A 265 -23.46 21.38 -19.76
N PRO A 266 -24.36 21.43 -18.73
CA PRO A 266 -25.81 21.61 -18.93
C PRO A 266 -26.19 22.90 -19.64
N TYR A 267 -25.37 23.94 -19.55
CA TYR A 267 -25.64 25.23 -20.20
C TYR A 267 -25.63 25.16 -21.73
N LEU A 268 -24.90 24.18 -22.31
CA LEU A 268 -24.92 23.98 -23.76
C LEU A 268 -26.33 23.59 -24.23
N ASP A 269 -26.97 22.67 -23.55
CA ASP A 269 -28.36 22.27 -23.92
C ASP A 269 -29.38 23.36 -23.54
N LYS A 270 -29.16 24.09 -22.44
CA LYS A 270 -30.04 25.17 -21.98
C LYS A 270 -30.09 26.33 -22.97
N TYR A 271 -28.96 26.70 -23.56
CA TYR A 271 -28.83 27.85 -24.46
C TYR A 271 -28.69 27.45 -25.93
N LYS A 272 -29.00 26.23 -26.31
CA LYS A 272 -28.83 25.70 -27.68
C LYS A 272 -29.44 26.59 -28.77
N ASP A 273 -30.62 27.22 -28.48
CA ASP A 273 -31.32 28.06 -29.45
C ASP A 273 -30.69 29.45 -29.63
N GLU A 274 -29.78 29.84 -28.75
CA GLU A 274 -29.04 31.09 -28.78
C GLU A 274 -27.59 30.92 -29.29
N ILE A 275 -27.09 29.69 -29.31
CA ILE A 275 -25.77 29.33 -29.83
C ILE A 275 -25.84 29.26 -31.36
N LYS A 276 -25.20 30.19 -32.03
CA LYS A 276 -25.28 30.32 -33.49
C LYS A 276 -24.63 29.17 -34.26
N ASN A 277 -23.56 28.63 -33.69
CA ASN A 277 -22.80 27.50 -34.25
C ASN A 277 -23.11 26.18 -33.58
N TRP A 278 -24.39 25.94 -33.23
CA TRP A 278 -24.81 24.76 -32.46
C TRP A 278 -24.39 23.43 -33.15
N ASP A 279 -24.44 23.32 -34.45
CA ASP A 279 -24.05 22.11 -35.18
C ASP A 279 -22.58 21.75 -34.98
N GLU A 280 -21.69 22.73 -34.90
CA GLU A 280 -20.29 22.53 -34.61
C GLU A 280 -20.09 22.03 -33.16
N ILE A 281 -20.85 22.59 -32.23
CA ILE A 281 -20.84 22.16 -30.82
C ILE A 281 -21.29 20.71 -30.69
N VAL A 282 -22.37 20.32 -31.37
CA VAL A 282 -22.89 18.94 -31.39
C VAL A 282 -21.84 17.98 -31.94
N ALA A 283 -21.24 18.31 -33.10
CA ALA A 283 -20.21 17.48 -33.72
C ALA A 283 -18.98 17.29 -32.78
N TYR A 284 -18.60 18.37 -32.06
CA TYR A 284 -17.50 18.32 -31.09
C TYR A 284 -17.85 17.46 -29.86
N ARG A 285 -19.09 17.58 -29.33
CA ARG A 285 -19.61 16.73 -28.25
C ARG A 285 -19.57 15.25 -28.59
N GLU A 286 -19.99 14.89 -29.80
CA GLU A 286 -19.93 13.51 -30.30
C GLU A 286 -18.51 12.97 -30.40
N MET A 287 -17.57 13.78 -30.86
CA MET A 287 -16.16 13.42 -30.90
C MET A 287 -15.60 13.21 -29.50
N ALA A 288 -15.88 14.15 -28.58
CA ALA A 288 -15.39 14.07 -27.20
C ALA A 288 -15.95 12.88 -26.43
N ALA A 289 -17.23 12.52 -26.67
CA ALA A 289 -17.90 11.39 -26.04
C ALA A 289 -17.25 10.01 -26.35
N ARG A 290 -16.47 9.93 -27.44
CA ARG A 290 -15.74 8.70 -27.81
C ARG A 290 -14.42 8.54 -27.07
N LYS A 291 -13.96 9.56 -26.36
CA LYS A 291 -12.69 9.57 -25.62
C LYS A 291 -12.94 9.27 -24.15
N SER A 292 -12.05 8.48 -23.54
CA SER A 292 -11.99 8.32 -22.09
C SER A 292 -11.44 9.59 -21.39
N ASP A 293 -11.69 9.75 -20.11
CA ASP A 293 -11.13 10.89 -19.33
C ASP A 293 -9.59 10.92 -19.40
N PHE A 294 -8.95 9.74 -19.44
CA PHE A 294 -7.50 9.63 -19.59
C PHE A 294 -6.99 10.13 -20.95
N GLU A 295 -7.66 9.76 -22.01
CA GLU A 295 -7.34 10.25 -23.36
C GLU A 295 -7.53 11.76 -23.48
N ARG A 296 -8.55 12.31 -22.81
CA ARG A 296 -8.85 13.74 -22.78
C ARG A 296 -7.83 14.57 -22.01
N THR A 297 -7.26 14.04 -20.94
CA THR A 297 -6.39 14.79 -20.01
C THR A 297 -4.91 14.48 -20.15
N GLU A 298 -4.53 13.20 -20.29
CA GLU A 298 -3.12 12.78 -20.24
C GLU A 298 -2.52 12.47 -21.61
N LEU A 299 -3.32 11.90 -22.55
CA LEU A 299 -2.82 11.53 -23.86
C LEU A 299 -3.00 12.61 -24.93
N ALA A 300 -3.82 13.63 -24.66
CA ALA A 300 -4.09 14.67 -25.65
C ALA A 300 -2.87 15.60 -25.83
N LYS A 301 -2.06 15.32 -26.86
CA LYS A 301 -0.95 16.21 -27.27
C LYS A 301 -1.46 17.48 -27.95
N ASP A 302 -2.58 17.39 -28.67
CA ASP A 302 -3.19 18.51 -29.37
C ASP A 302 -4.41 19.02 -28.65
N LYS A 303 -4.43 20.32 -28.31
CA LYS A 303 -5.59 20.97 -27.73
C LYS A 303 -6.66 21.16 -28.81
N THR A 304 -7.89 20.74 -28.51
CA THR A 304 -9.06 20.92 -29.39
C THR A 304 -10.16 21.68 -28.67
N GLY A 305 -10.97 22.40 -29.40
CA GLY A 305 -12.09 23.15 -28.83
C GLY A 305 -12.86 23.91 -29.87
N VAL A 306 -14.07 24.36 -29.54
CA VAL A 306 -14.95 25.15 -30.35
C VAL A 306 -15.41 26.37 -29.54
N ALA A 307 -15.29 27.56 -30.11
CA ALA A 307 -15.84 28.77 -29.47
C ALA A 307 -17.37 28.74 -29.52
N ILE A 308 -18.04 29.25 -28.49
CA ILE A 308 -19.49 29.35 -28.46
C ILE A 308 -19.89 30.72 -29.05
N ASP A 309 -20.46 30.73 -30.24
CA ASP A 309 -20.96 31.95 -30.85
C ASP A 309 -22.33 32.35 -30.24
N GLY A 310 -22.36 33.56 -29.66
CA GLY A 310 -23.59 34.12 -29.07
C GLY A 310 -23.67 34.12 -27.57
N LEU A 311 -22.69 33.48 -26.89
CA LEU A 311 -22.56 33.53 -25.44
C LEU A 311 -21.14 34.01 -25.05
N SER A 312 -21.09 34.87 -24.04
CA SER A 312 -19.87 35.37 -23.40
C SER A 312 -20.05 35.46 -21.91
N ALA A 313 -18.97 35.57 -21.18
CA ALA A 313 -18.97 35.73 -19.72
C ALA A 313 -18.31 37.07 -19.34
N ILE A 314 -18.69 37.61 -18.17
CA ILE A 314 -18.12 38.84 -17.61
C ILE A 314 -17.19 38.44 -16.47
N ASN A 315 -15.92 38.87 -16.59
CA ASN A 315 -14.96 38.69 -15.53
C ASN A 315 -15.34 39.57 -14.31
N PRO A 316 -15.56 38.99 -13.12
CA PRO A 316 -16.07 39.74 -11.97
C PRO A 316 -15.08 40.77 -11.42
N VAL A 317 -13.76 40.65 -11.67
CA VAL A 317 -12.75 41.54 -11.08
C VAL A 317 -12.48 42.82 -11.88
N ASN A 318 -12.67 42.79 -13.20
CA ASN A 318 -12.38 43.92 -14.09
C ASN A 318 -13.56 44.31 -15.01
N GLY A 319 -14.63 43.51 -15.06
CA GLY A 319 -15.80 43.73 -15.90
C GLY A 319 -15.59 43.41 -17.39
N GLU A 320 -14.46 42.81 -17.78
CA GLU A 320 -14.20 42.47 -19.17
C GLU A 320 -15.11 41.35 -19.66
N GLU A 321 -15.55 41.50 -20.91
CA GLU A 321 -16.28 40.44 -21.63
C GLU A 321 -15.29 39.44 -22.24
N ILE A 322 -15.44 38.17 -21.90
CA ILE A 322 -14.55 37.10 -22.33
C ILE A 322 -15.31 35.98 -23.06
N PRO A 323 -14.75 35.36 -24.11
CA PRO A 323 -15.40 34.27 -24.84
C PRO A 323 -15.50 33.00 -23.99
N ILE A 324 -16.53 32.19 -24.32
CA ILE A 324 -16.69 30.85 -23.73
C ILE A 324 -16.39 29.81 -24.82
N TRP A 325 -15.57 28.81 -24.48
CA TRP A 325 -15.20 27.70 -25.35
C TRP A 325 -15.72 26.38 -24.83
N VAL A 326 -15.94 25.44 -25.72
CA VAL A 326 -16.16 24.02 -25.36
C VAL A 326 -14.87 23.26 -25.67
N SER A 327 -14.34 22.55 -24.71
CA SER A 327 -13.16 21.73 -24.92
C SER A 327 -13.17 20.46 -24.08
N ASP A 328 -12.64 19.38 -24.64
CA ASP A 328 -12.64 18.05 -24.06
C ASP A 328 -11.63 17.87 -22.91
N TYR A 329 -10.67 18.80 -22.71
CA TYR A 329 -9.78 18.74 -21.55
C TYR A 329 -10.44 19.20 -20.23
N VAL A 330 -11.65 19.78 -20.28
CA VAL A 330 -12.49 20.09 -19.11
C VAL A 330 -13.46 18.93 -18.87
N LEU A 331 -13.47 18.41 -17.65
CA LEU A 331 -14.32 17.28 -17.27
C LEU A 331 -15.46 17.71 -16.35
N MET A 332 -16.68 17.22 -16.60
CA MET A 332 -17.81 17.37 -15.69
C MET A 332 -17.57 16.69 -14.34
N SER A 333 -16.72 15.69 -14.30
CA SER A 333 -16.37 14.96 -13.07
C SER A 333 -15.40 15.70 -12.16
N TYR A 334 -14.85 16.85 -12.60
CA TYR A 334 -13.92 17.65 -11.80
C TYR A 334 -14.40 19.10 -11.67
N GLY A 335 -14.62 19.56 -10.43
CA GLY A 335 -15.10 20.90 -10.15
C GLY A 335 -16.56 21.11 -10.59
N THR A 336 -16.80 22.15 -11.36
CA THR A 336 -18.12 22.56 -11.85
C THR A 336 -18.37 22.20 -13.31
N GLY A 337 -17.43 21.56 -13.98
CA GLY A 337 -17.47 21.34 -15.43
C GLY A 337 -17.16 22.61 -16.25
N ALA A 338 -16.70 23.68 -15.59
CA ALA A 338 -16.27 24.92 -16.20
C ALA A 338 -14.97 25.39 -15.54
N ILE A 339 -14.10 26.04 -16.30
CA ILE A 339 -12.85 26.63 -15.81
C ILE A 339 -12.70 28.06 -16.36
N MET A 340 -12.00 28.91 -15.61
CA MET A 340 -11.36 30.10 -16.14
C MET A 340 -10.01 29.73 -16.74
N ALA A 341 -9.62 30.34 -17.84
CA ALA A 341 -8.36 30.12 -18.49
C ALA A 341 -7.44 31.32 -18.34
N VAL A 342 -6.21 31.04 -17.84
CA VAL A 342 -5.17 32.05 -17.60
C VAL A 342 -3.91 31.65 -18.37
N PRO A 343 -3.82 31.96 -19.66
CA PRO A 343 -2.74 31.50 -20.53
C PRO A 343 -1.35 31.90 -20.06
N ALA A 344 -1.21 33.06 -19.44
CA ALA A 344 0.09 33.53 -18.95
C ALA A 344 0.66 32.62 -17.81
N HIS A 345 -0.19 31.90 -17.07
CA HIS A 345 0.20 31.21 -15.84
C HIS A 345 -0.29 29.76 -15.72
N ASP A 346 -0.83 29.18 -16.80
CA ASP A 346 -1.14 27.74 -16.92
C ASP A 346 -0.68 27.22 -18.30
N THR A 347 0.11 26.15 -18.31
CA THR A 347 0.70 25.61 -19.54
C THR A 347 -0.36 25.12 -20.52
N ARG A 348 -1.44 24.49 -20.04
CA ARG A 348 -2.52 23.97 -20.89
C ARG A 348 -3.31 25.11 -21.55
N ASP A 349 -3.58 26.17 -20.78
CA ASP A 349 -4.26 27.35 -21.26
C ASP A 349 -3.39 28.13 -22.24
N TRP A 350 -2.07 28.16 -22.01
CA TRP A 350 -1.11 28.78 -22.92
C TRP A 350 -1.06 28.08 -24.28
N GLU A 351 -0.95 26.74 -24.26
CA GLU A 351 -0.95 25.92 -25.49
C GLU A 351 -2.26 26.11 -26.28
N PHE A 352 -3.40 26.17 -25.58
CA PHE A 352 -4.71 26.40 -26.18
C PHE A 352 -4.77 27.80 -26.75
N ALA A 353 -4.37 28.84 -26.01
CA ALA A 353 -4.39 30.23 -26.46
C ALA A 353 -3.49 30.45 -27.68
N LYS A 354 -2.28 29.88 -27.71
CA LYS A 354 -1.40 29.95 -28.88
C LYS A 354 -2.03 29.29 -30.09
N LYS A 355 -2.66 28.10 -29.94
CA LYS A 355 -3.31 27.40 -31.05
C LYS A 355 -4.48 28.18 -31.64
N PHE A 356 -5.31 28.81 -30.81
CA PHE A 356 -6.51 29.51 -31.21
C PHE A 356 -6.33 31.04 -31.32
N ASN A 357 -5.08 31.50 -31.18
CA ASN A 357 -4.71 32.91 -31.24
C ASN A 357 -5.50 33.80 -30.27
N LEU A 358 -5.66 33.36 -29.01
CA LEU A 358 -6.33 34.05 -27.93
C LEU A 358 -5.34 34.98 -27.17
N PRO A 359 -5.81 36.04 -26.52
CA PRO A 359 -4.96 36.95 -25.78
C PRO A 359 -4.27 36.24 -24.59
N ILE A 360 -3.04 36.69 -24.29
CA ILE A 360 -2.27 36.24 -23.12
C ILE A 360 -1.94 37.48 -22.29
N HIS A 361 -2.46 37.57 -21.07
CA HIS A 361 -2.27 38.71 -20.17
C HIS A 361 -1.41 38.27 -18.98
N GLU A 362 -0.19 38.83 -18.91
CA GLU A 362 0.69 38.63 -17.77
C GLU A 362 0.15 39.33 -16.53
N VAL A 363 -0.02 38.59 -15.43
CA VAL A 363 -0.48 39.09 -14.12
C VAL A 363 0.47 38.74 -12.99
N ILE A 364 1.51 37.95 -13.24
CA ILE A 364 2.63 37.69 -12.31
C ILE A 364 3.93 37.88 -13.08
N GLU A 365 4.77 38.80 -12.61
CA GLU A 365 6.09 39.07 -13.16
C GLU A 365 7.05 37.93 -12.82
N GLY A 366 7.89 37.52 -13.77
CA GLY A 366 8.95 36.56 -13.49
C GLY A 366 9.32 35.60 -14.62
N GLY A 367 8.62 35.67 -15.77
CA GLY A 367 8.87 34.83 -16.94
C GLY A 367 8.68 35.58 -18.26
N ASP A 368 8.87 34.89 -19.37
CA ASP A 368 8.57 35.39 -20.71
C ASP A 368 7.33 34.67 -21.27
N VAL A 369 6.15 35.23 -20.96
CA VAL A 369 4.85 34.64 -21.32
C VAL A 369 4.62 34.55 -22.85
N GLU A 370 5.46 35.18 -23.67
CA GLU A 370 5.42 35.02 -25.12
C GLU A 370 6.01 33.65 -25.55
N LYS A 371 6.93 33.09 -24.74
CA LYS A 371 7.59 31.81 -25.03
C LYS A 371 6.96 30.64 -24.33
N GLU A 372 6.53 30.84 -23.09
CA GLU A 372 5.93 29.79 -22.24
C GLU A 372 5.12 30.39 -21.10
N ALA A 373 4.23 29.61 -20.49
CA ALA A 373 3.51 30.01 -19.32
C ALA A 373 4.44 30.11 -18.09
N PHE A 374 4.35 31.20 -17.34
CA PHE A 374 5.04 31.31 -16.04
C PHE A 374 4.19 30.67 -14.94
N THR A 375 4.57 29.45 -14.52
CA THR A 375 3.78 28.61 -13.62
C THR A 375 4.29 28.59 -12.18
N ASP A 376 5.39 29.28 -11.86
CA ASP A 376 5.92 29.35 -10.50
C ASP A 376 4.97 30.13 -9.60
N VAL A 377 4.52 29.46 -8.54
CA VAL A 377 3.59 30.02 -7.53
C VAL A 377 4.27 30.55 -6.27
N ALA A 378 5.59 30.29 -6.13
CA ALA A 378 6.37 30.65 -4.94
C ALA A 378 7.08 31.98 -5.10
N THR A 379 7.33 32.39 -6.34
CA THR A 379 8.06 33.63 -6.68
C THR A 379 7.20 34.53 -7.57
N GLY A 380 7.64 35.73 -7.79
CA GLY A 380 6.95 36.72 -8.61
C GLY A 380 6.04 37.65 -7.81
N THR A 381 5.83 38.81 -8.39
CA THR A 381 4.98 39.88 -7.86
C THR A 381 3.84 40.07 -8.82
N LEU A 382 2.63 40.34 -8.32
CA LEU A 382 1.47 40.60 -9.17
C LEU A 382 1.64 41.92 -9.93
N VAL A 383 1.38 41.87 -11.22
CA VAL A 383 1.34 43.01 -12.15
C VAL A 383 0.01 43.02 -12.87
N ASN A 384 -0.41 44.14 -13.42
CA ASN A 384 -1.65 44.28 -14.20
C ASN A 384 -2.91 43.73 -13.50
N SER A 385 -2.92 43.69 -12.17
CA SER A 385 -3.93 43.01 -11.35
C SER A 385 -4.72 43.98 -10.43
N GLY A 386 -4.94 45.19 -10.88
CA GLY A 386 -5.74 46.17 -10.14
C GLY A 386 -5.24 46.35 -8.69
N PHE A 387 -6.11 46.15 -7.71
CA PHE A 387 -5.79 46.27 -6.27
C PHE A 387 -4.82 45.21 -5.72
N LEU A 388 -4.51 44.15 -6.50
CA LEU A 388 -3.53 43.14 -6.16
C LEU A 388 -2.13 43.46 -6.67
N THR A 389 -1.97 44.42 -7.55
CA THR A 389 -0.67 44.80 -8.15
C THR A 389 0.35 45.17 -7.08
N GLY A 390 1.56 44.62 -7.21
CA GLY A 390 2.67 44.82 -6.27
C GLY A 390 2.68 43.87 -5.07
N LYS A 391 1.70 42.97 -4.93
CA LYS A 391 1.62 41.99 -3.85
C LYS A 391 2.29 40.66 -4.23
N SER A 392 2.72 39.94 -3.23
CA SER A 392 3.11 38.53 -3.41
C SER A 392 1.91 37.65 -3.74
N VAL A 393 2.14 36.48 -4.36
CA VAL A 393 1.08 35.50 -4.68
C VAL A 393 0.28 35.09 -3.44
N GLU A 394 0.96 34.90 -2.29
CA GLU A 394 0.29 34.50 -1.05
C GLU A 394 -0.64 35.59 -0.49
N GLU A 395 -0.18 36.85 -0.49
CA GLU A 395 -1.00 38.00 -0.05
C GLU A 395 -2.18 38.20 -0.99
N ALA A 396 -1.94 38.10 -2.30
CA ALA A 396 -2.97 38.26 -3.31
C ALA A 396 -4.07 37.19 -3.20
N LYS A 397 -3.74 35.94 -2.93
CA LYS A 397 -4.73 34.87 -2.70
C LYS A 397 -5.64 35.17 -1.52
N LYS A 398 -5.10 35.65 -0.42
CA LYS A 398 -5.90 35.99 0.77
C LYS A 398 -6.84 37.19 0.49
N GLU A 399 -6.30 38.20 -0.15
CA GLU A 399 -7.06 39.44 -0.42
C GLU A 399 -8.14 39.26 -1.48
N ILE A 400 -7.85 38.54 -2.57
CA ILE A 400 -8.86 38.28 -3.60
C ILE A 400 -10.00 37.40 -3.07
N ILE A 401 -9.74 36.43 -2.22
CA ILE A 401 -10.78 35.60 -1.61
C ILE A 401 -11.70 36.50 -0.73
N ALA A 402 -11.13 37.35 0.11
CA ALA A 402 -11.90 38.28 0.93
C ALA A 402 -12.73 39.23 0.06
N TRP A 403 -12.17 39.74 -1.04
CA TRP A 403 -12.85 40.58 -2.01
C TRP A 403 -14.03 39.87 -2.70
N LEU A 404 -13.82 38.62 -3.13
CA LEU A 404 -14.85 37.78 -3.76
C LEU A 404 -16.04 37.54 -2.84
N GLU A 405 -15.76 37.29 -1.54
CA GLU A 405 -16.78 37.10 -0.51
C GLU A 405 -17.55 38.43 -0.21
N ASP A 406 -16.84 39.55 -0.08
CA ASP A 406 -17.46 40.87 0.11
C ASP A 406 -18.40 41.21 -1.06
N LYS A 407 -17.96 41.00 -2.29
CA LYS A 407 -18.76 41.25 -3.50
C LYS A 407 -19.82 40.18 -3.77
N LYS A 408 -19.85 39.08 -3.02
CA LYS A 408 -20.79 37.96 -3.19
C LYS A 408 -20.71 37.32 -4.60
N VAL A 409 -19.48 37.28 -5.18
CA VAL A 409 -19.20 36.71 -6.48
C VAL A 409 -18.29 35.47 -6.37
N GLY A 410 -17.96 35.05 -5.17
CA GLY A 410 -17.19 33.85 -4.92
C GLY A 410 -17.02 33.58 -3.42
N THR A 411 -16.47 32.44 -3.09
CA THR A 411 -16.19 32.01 -1.71
C THR A 411 -14.95 31.14 -1.66
N ALA A 412 -14.25 31.15 -0.50
CA ALA A 412 -13.21 30.17 -0.26
C ALA A 412 -13.76 28.76 -0.37
N LYS A 413 -13.04 27.88 -1.02
CA LYS A 413 -13.45 26.48 -1.21
C LYS A 413 -12.29 25.51 -1.08
N LYS A 414 -12.51 24.47 -0.32
CA LYS A 414 -11.67 23.29 -0.29
C LYS A 414 -12.22 22.26 -1.27
N ASN A 415 -11.37 21.68 -2.09
CA ASN A 415 -11.75 20.67 -3.06
C ASN A 415 -10.80 19.47 -2.98
N PHE A 416 -11.22 18.35 -3.55
CA PHE A 416 -10.46 17.10 -3.56
C PHE A 416 -10.45 16.49 -4.97
N LYS A 417 -9.34 15.86 -5.34
CA LYS A 417 -9.26 15.02 -6.54
C LYS A 417 -10.03 13.72 -6.36
N LEU A 418 -10.03 13.17 -5.13
CA LEU A 418 -10.76 11.96 -4.76
C LEU A 418 -12.23 12.05 -5.17
N ARG A 419 -12.77 10.97 -5.73
CA ARG A 419 -14.18 10.80 -6.08
C ARG A 419 -14.82 9.78 -5.16
N ASP A 420 -16.14 9.82 -5.08
CA ASP A 420 -16.88 8.78 -4.40
C ASP A 420 -16.61 7.42 -5.05
N TRP A 421 -16.56 6.41 -4.23
CA TRP A 421 -16.17 5.06 -4.62
C TRP A 421 -17.33 4.39 -5.39
N VAL A 422 -17.09 4.05 -6.67
CA VAL A 422 -18.00 3.23 -7.49
C VAL A 422 -18.01 1.82 -6.94
N PHE A 423 -19.08 1.46 -6.24
CA PHE A 423 -19.09 0.32 -5.34
C PHE A 423 -19.73 -0.94 -5.92
N SER A 424 -20.82 -0.85 -6.70
CA SER A 424 -21.47 -2.06 -7.22
C SER A 424 -20.81 -2.63 -8.47
N ARG A 425 -20.94 -3.96 -8.64
CA ARG A 425 -20.41 -4.72 -9.77
C ARG A 425 -21.52 -5.54 -10.41
N GLN A 426 -21.56 -5.55 -11.75
CA GLN A 426 -22.50 -6.31 -12.56
C GLN A 426 -21.95 -7.72 -12.81
N ARG A 427 -21.56 -8.37 -11.74
CA ARG A 427 -20.92 -9.69 -11.73
C ARG A 427 -21.57 -10.59 -10.68
N TYR A 428 -21.41 -11.92 -10.86
CA TYR A 428 -22.02 -12.89 -9.96
C TYR A 428 -21.21 -13.10 -8.68
N TRP A 429 -19.88 -13.27 -8.80
CA TRP A 429 -19.03 -13.70 -7.68
C TRP A 429 -18.61 -12.53 -6.80
N GLY A 430 -19.49 -12.14 -5.90
CA GLY A 430 -19.31 -11.06 -4.94
C GLY A 430 -20.40 -11.11 -3.87
N GLU A 431 -20.21 -10.34 -2.80
CA GLU A 431 -21.20 -10.21 -1.74
C GLU A 431 -22.49 -9.57 -2.28
N PRO A 432 -23.67 -10.16 -2.07
CA PRO A 432 -24.93 -9.52 -2.41
C PRO A 432 -25.12 -8.22 -1.62
N ILE A 433 -25.60 -7.19 -2.32
CA ILE A 433 -25.95 -5.91 -1.68
C ILE A 433 -27.33 -6.06 -1.00
N PRO A 434 -27.45 -5.87 0.33
CA PRO A 434 -28.64 -6.19 1.09
C PRO A 434 -29.70 -5.08 1.01
N ILE A 435 -30.14 -4.77 -0.22
CA ILE A 435 -31.15 -3.74 -0.54
C ILE A 435 -32.27 -4.35 -1.37
N VAL A 436 -33.47 -3.89 -1.10
CA VAL A 436 -34.69 -4.22 -1.84
C VAL A 436 -35.22 -2.95 -2.53
N HIS A 437 -35.51 -3.04 -3.82
CA HIS A 437 -36.11 -1.96 -4.62
C HIS A 437 -37.63 -2.11 -4.58
N CYS A 438 -38.29 -1.19 -3.90
CA CYS A 438 -39.73 -1.14 -3.81
C CYS A 438 -40.29 0.03 -4.64
N PRO A 439 -41.28 -0.16 -5.53
CA PRO A 439 -41.86 0.91 -6.30
C PRO A 439 -42.49 2.03 -5.46
N LYS A 440 -42.92 1.71 -4.23
CA LYS A 440 -43.54 2.65 -3.30
C LYS A 440 -42.55 3.27 -2.33
N CYS A 441 -41.61 2.46 -1.79
CA CYS A 441 -40.72 2.87 -0.71
C CYS A 441 -39.30 3.24 -1.18
N GLY A 442 -38.97 3.02 -2.46
CA GLY A 442 -37.62 3.22 -2.98
C GLY A 442 -36.64 2.12 -2.55
N ASN A 443 -35.43 2.50 -2.22
CA ASN A 443 -34.40 1.58 -1.75
C ASN A 443 -34.59 1.27 -0.26
N VAL A 444 -34.91 0.02 0.06
CA VAL A 444 -35.23 -0.43 1.42
C VAL A 444 -34.17 -1.43 1.87
N PRO A 445 -33.54 -1.22 3.03
CA PRO A 445 -32.56 -2.17 3.56
C PRO A 445 -33.23 -3.48 3.97
N VAL A 446 -32.54 -4.60 3.72
CA VAL A 446 -32.90 -5.90 4.28
C VAL A 446 -32.75 -5.78 5.81
N PRO A 447 -33.71 -6.33 6.61
CA PRO A 447 -33.59 -6.36 8.08
C PRO A 447 -32.28 -7.03 8.52
N GLU A 448 -31.64 -6.48 9.55
CA GLU A 448 -30.33 -7.00 10.02
C GLU A 448 -30.42 -8.45 10.50
N GLU A 449 -31.57 -8.86 11.06
CA GLU A 449 -31.88 -10.21 11.50
C GLU A 449 -32.02 -11.23 10.36
N GLU A 450 -32.21 -10.77 9.13
CA GLU A 450 -32.28 -11.63 7.93
C GLU A 450 -30.89 -11.80 7.25
N LEU A 451 -29.86 -11.15 7.76
CA LEU A 451 -28.51 -11.34 7.24
C LEU A 451 -27.90 -12.68 7.69
N PRO A 452 -27.14 -13.37 6.86
CA PRO A 452 -26.67 -12.94 5.53
C PRO A 452 -27.73 -13.13 4.44
N LEU A 453 -27.90 -12.12 3.58
CA LEU A 453 -28.53 -12.33 2.28
C LEU A 453 -27.58 -13.15 1.41
N ARG A 454 -27.91 -14.43 1.20
CA ARG A 454 -27.01 -15.38 0.54
C ARG A 454 -27.00 -15.19 -0.97
N LEU A 455 -25.81 -15.32 -1.55
CA LEU A 455 -25.63 -15.38 -3.00
C LEU A 455 -26.40 -16.59 -3.55
N PRO A 456 -27.26 -16.42 -4.60
CA PRO A 456 -28.01 -17.55 -5.16
C PRO A 456 -27.06 -18.53 -5.86
N GLU A 457 -27.37 -19.82 -5.81
CA GLU A 457 -26.67 -20.83 -6.60
C GLU A 457 -27.19 -20.79 -8.04
N VAL A 458 -26.27 -20.80 -9.01
CA VAL A 458 -26.59 -20.68 -10.44
C VAL A 458 -25.67 -21.56 -11.26
N ASP A 459 -26.22 -22.11 -12.35
CA ASP A 459 -25.45 -22.87 -13.33
C ASP A 459 -24.77 -21.98 -14.38
N ASN A 460 -25.40 -20.84 -14.71
CA ASN A 460 -24.87 -19.88 -15.70
C ASN A 460 -24.73 -18.49 -15.04
N TYR A 461 -23.52 -18.01 -14.95
CA TYR A 461 -23.14 -16.74 -14.36
C TYR A 461 -22.27 -15.87 -15.29
N GLU A 462 -22.32 -16.13 -16.61
CA GLU A 462 -21.60 -15.33 -17.60
C GLU A 462 -22.09 -13.87 -17.58
N PRO A 463 -21.16 -12.90 -17.68
CA PRO A 463 -21.51 -11.49 -17.75
C PRO A 463 -22.41 -11.20 -18.95
N THR A 464 -23.37 -10.31 -18.77
CA THR A 464 -24.31 -9.93 -19.82
C THR A 464 -23.75 -8.80 -20.69
N ASP A 465 -24.18 -8.75 -21.96
CA ASP A 465 -23.75 -7.71 -22.91
C ASP A 465 -24.46 -6.37 -22.66
N ASN A 466 -25.68 -6.41 -22.08
CA ASN A 466 -26.44 -5.22 -21.73
C ASN A 466 -25.94 -4.53 -20.47
N GLY A 467 -25.00 -5.17 -19.72
CA GLY A 467 -24.40 -4.64 -18.50
C GLY A 467 -25.29 -4.78 -17.26
N GLU A 468 -26.22 -5.70 -17.26
CA GLU A 468 -26.96 -6.15 -16.07
C GLU A 468 -26.22 -7.30 -15.40
N SER A 469 -26.39 -7.44 -14.10
CA SER A 469 -25.86 -8.59 -13.36
C SER A 469 -26.48 -9.92 -13.85
N PRO A 470 -25.70 -11.02 -13.96
CA PRO A 470 -26.25 -12.34 -14.24
C PRO A 470 -27.34 -12.78 -13.25
N ILE A 471 -27.30 -12.29 -12.01
CA ILE A 471 -28.28 -12.56 -10.95
C ILE A 471 -29.69 -12.05 -11.35
N SER A 472 -29.78 -10.99 -12.16
CA SER A 472 -31.06 -10.41 -12.58
C SER A 472 -31.99 -11.40 -13.32
N LYS A 473 -31.40 -12.46 -13.89
CA LYS A 473 -32.13 -13.53 -14.60
C LYS A 473 -32.77 -14.55 -13.65
N ILE A 474 -32.39 -14.56 -12.38
CA ILE A 474 -32.88 -15.53 -11.38
C ILE A 474 -34.12 -14.96 -10.72
N ARG A 475 -35.26 -14.96 -11.43
CA ARG A 475 -36.48 -14.29 -10.95
C ARG A 475 -36.92 -14.79 -9.57
N SER A 476 -36.78 -16.07 -9.27
CA SER A 476 -37.14 -16.68 -7.96
C SER A 476 -36.34 -16.12 -6.78
N TRP A 477 -35.10 -15.61 -7.04
CA TRP A 477 -34.32 -14.95 -6.01
C TRP A 477 -34.56 -13.44 -6.01
N VAL A 478 -34.72 -12.82 -7.18
CA VAL A 478 -34.89 -11.37 -7.35
C VAL A 478 -36.23 -10.90 -6.76
N GLU A 479 -37.32 -11.61 -7.05
CA GLU A 479 -38.65 -11.25 -6.59
C GLU A 479 -38.80 -11.49 -5.08
N THR A 480 -39.29 -10.46 -4.38
CA THR A 480 -39.42 -10.50 -2.92
C THR A 480 -40.55 -9.57 -2.47
N THR A 481 -40.76 -9.51 -1.15
CA THR A 481 -41.66 -8.54 -0.54
C THR A 481 -40.86 -7.40 0.12
N CYS A 482 -41.42 -6.21 0.01
CA CYS A 482 -40.79 -5.04 0.65
C CYS A 482 -40.85 -5.16 2.18
N PRO A 483 -39.70 -5.10 2.90
CA PRO A 483 -39.69 -5.13 4.35
C PRO A 483 -40.46 -4.00 5.02
N CYS A 484 -40.63 -2.87 4.30
CA CYS A 484 -41.30 -1.68 4.84
C CYS A 484 -42.81 -1.72 4.66
N CYS A 485 -43.31 -2.02 3.47
CA CYS A 485 -44.76 -1.95 3.17
C CYS A 485 -45.42 -3.29 2.82
N GLY A 486 -44.69 -4.38 2.79
CA GLY A 486 -45.22 -5.73 2.43
C GLY A 486 -45.62 -5.89 0.94
N GLY A 487 -45.45 -4.87 0.11
CA GLY A 487 -45.73 -4.92 -1.31
C GLY A 487 -44.70 -5.69 -2.13
N LYS A 488 -44.99 -5.98 -3.38
CA LYS A 488 -44.05 -6.61 -4.32
C LYS A 488 -42.83 -5.73 -4.49
N ALA A 489 -41.68 -6.31 -4.47
CA ALA A 489 -40.38 -5.65 -4.59
C ALA A 489 -39.35 -6.58 -5.22
N GLU A 490 -38.19 -6.04 -5.55
CA GLU A 490 -37.08 -6.77 -6.16
C GLU A 490 -35.78 -6.57 -5.35
N ARG A 491 -35.01 -7.63 -5.15
CA ARG A 491 -33.68 -7.53 -4.54
C ARG A 491 -32.69 -6.87 -5.51
N GLU A 492 -31.73 -6.14 -4.95
CA GLU A 492 -30.58 -5.65 -5.72
C GLU A 492 -29.82 -6.83 -6.33
N THR A 493 -29.47 -6.71 -7.60
CA THR A 493 -28.82 -7.78 -8.36
C THR A 493 -27.32 -7.54 -8.58
N ASP A 494 -26.86 -6.31 -8.40
CA ASP A 494 -25.42 -6.02 -8.38
C ASP A 494 -24.79 -6.57 -7.09
N THR A 495 -23.52 -6.93 -7.17
CA THR A 495 -22.73 -7.38 -6.02
C THR A 495 -21.72 -6.34 -5.60
N MET A 496 -21.18 -6.47 -4.39
CA MET A 496 -20.10 -5.63 -3.90
C MET A 496 -18.77 -5.98 -4.60
N PRO A 497 -17.81 -5.05 -4.67
CA PRO A 497 -16.47 -5.36 -5.17
C PRO A 497 -15.74 -6.24 -4.17
N GLN A 498 -14.68 -6.96 -4.60
CA GLN A 498 -13.80 -7.70 -3.68
C GLN A 498 -13.23 -6.85 -2.55
N TRP A 499 -13.04 -5.55 -2.81
CA TRP A 499 -12.53 -4.58 -1.84
C TRP A 499 -13.45 -4.36 -0.63
N ALA A 500 -14.72 -4.73 -0.72
CA ALA A 500 -15.66 -4.65 0.40
C ALA A 500 -15.26 -5.64 1.49
N GLY A 501 -15.10 -6.91 1.14
CA GLY A 501 -14.67 -7.95 2.08
C GLY A 501 -13.27 -7.68 2.65
N SER A 502 -12.33 -7.19 1.85
CA SER A 502 -10.98 -6.90 2.29
C SER A 502 -10.86 -5.61 3.13
N SER A 503 -11.87 -4.75 3.15
CA SER A 503 -11.80 -3.49 3.89
C SER A 503 -11.93 -3.61 5.41
N TRP A 504 -12.28 -4.77 5.93
CA TRP A 504 -12.50 -4.97 7.37
C TRP A 504 -11.98 -6.32 7.91
N TYR A 505 -11.32 -7.15 7.12
CA TYR A 505 -10.90 -8.51 7.46
C TYR A 505 -10.03 -8.60 8.72
N PHE A 506 -9.19 -7.59 8.95
CA PHE A 506 -8.36 -7.49 10.15
C PHE A 506 -9.17 -7.39 11.45
N LEU A 507 -10.41 -6.92 11.38
CA LEU A 507 -11.35 -6.93 12.51
C LEU A 507 -11.89 -8.33 12.76
N ARG A 508 -12.23 -9.06 11.69
CA ARG A 508 -12.79 -10.41 11.81
C ARG A 508 -11.79 -11.43 12.36
N TYR A 509 -10.52 -11.30 12.01
CA TYR A 509 -9.46 -12.12 12.61
C TYR A 509 -9.42 -12.05 14.14
N ILE A 510 -9.85 -10.95 14.72
CA ILE A 510 -9.86 -10.75 16.17
C ILE A 510 -10.84 -11.70 16.87
N ASP A 511 -11.98 -11.99 16.20
CA ASP A 511 -13.06 -12.82 16.78
C ASP A 511 -13.88 -13.49 15.65
N PRO A 512 -13.28 -14.48 14.94
CA PRO A 512 -13.82 -14.96 13.66
C PRO A 512 -15.09 -15.80 13.80
N THR A 513 -15.39 -16.31 14.98
CA THR A 513 -16.55 -17.17 15.24
C THR A 513 -17.69 -16.46 15.94
N ASN A 514 -17.60 -15.16 16.14
CA ASN A 514 -18.64 -14.37 16.79
C ASN A 514 -19.86 -14.21 15.86
N ASP A 515 -21.02 -14.70 16.29
CA ASP A 515 -22.26 -14.62 15.52
C ASP A 515 -23.13 -13.40 15.87
N GLU A 516 -22.84 -12.72 16.99
CA GLU A 516 -23.61 -11.59 17.51
C GLU A 516 -23.08 -10.24 17.04
N ALA A 517 -21.77 -10.17 16.76
CA ALA A 517 -21.08 -8.97 16.30
C ALA A 517 -19.96 -9.32 15.31
N LEU A 518 -19.48 -8.34 14.56
CA LEU A 518 -18.31 -8.55 13.70
C LEU A 518 -17.06 -9.00 14.50
N ALA A 519 -16.96 -8.55 15.74
CA ALA A 519 -16.05 -8.99 16.80
C ALA A 519 -16.51 -8.40 18.12
N SER A 520 -16.13 -9.02 19.27
CA SER A 520 -16.49 -8.51 20.59
C SER A 520 -15.78 -7.19 20.89
N LYS A 521 -16.46 -6.27 21.57
CA LYS A 521 -15.90 -4.95 21.94
C LYS A 521 -14.64 -5.07 22.79
N GLU A 522 -14.57 -6.05 23.67
CA GLU A 522 -13.44 -6.30 24.55
C GLU A 522 -12.22 -6.73 23.72
N ALA A 523 -12.39 -7.68 22.81
CA ALA A 523 -11.31 -8.14 21.94
C ALA A 523 -10.84 -7.03 20.98
N LEU A 524 -11.77 -6.24 20.41
CA LEU A 524 -11.42 -5.08 19.58
C LEU A 524 -10.58 -4.06 20.37
N LYS A 525 -10.95 -3.77 21.62
CA LYS A 525 -10.23 -2.84 22.49
C LYS A 525 -8.81 -3.32 22.81
N TYR A 526 -8.64 -4.62 22.95
CA TYR A 526 -7.33 -5.20 23.25
C TYR A 526 -6.42 -5.26 22.02
N TRP A 527 -6.92 -5.73 20.87
CA TRP A 527 -6.08 -6.01 19.71
C TRP A 527 -5.81 -4.79 18.82
N LEU A 528 -6.71 -3.80 18.78
CA LEU A 528 -6.53 -2.62 17.92
C LEU A 528 -5.69 -1.51 18.58
N PRO A 529 -4.99 -0.71 17.79
CA PRO A 529 -4.78 -0.87 16.34
C PRO A 529 -3.88 -2.06 16.02
N VAL A 530 -3.88 -2.51 14.77
CA VAL A 530 -2.87 -3.44 14.26
C VAL A 530 -1.48 -2.81 14.44
N ASP A 531 -0.55 -3.53 15.06
CA ASP A 531 0.76 -2.96 15.41
C ASP A 531 1.65 -2.80 14.19
N TRP A 532 1.68 -3.80 13.31
CA TRP A 532 2.46 -3.75 12.09
C TRP A 532 1.73 -4.42 10.93
N TYR A 533 1.51 -3.68 9.87
CA TYR A 533 0.90 -4.14 8.64
C TYR A 533 1.87 -4.03 7.47
N ASN A 534 2.14 -5.13 6.75
CA ASN A 534 2.97 -5.15 5.56
C ASN A 534 2.18 -5.59 4.33
N GLY A 535 2.34 -4.89 3.21
CA GLY A 535 1.68 -5.21 1.96
C GLY A 535 2.26 -4.49 0.75
N GLY A 536 1.70 -4.79 -0.42
CA GLY A 536 2.14 -4.23 -1.69
C GLY A 536 1.91 -2.73 -1.82
N MET A 537 2.78 -2.06 -2.59
CA MET A 537 2.63 -0.62 -2.88
C MET A 537 1.43 -0.32 -3.77
N GLU A 538 1.04 -1.26 -4.62
CA GLU A 538 -0.13 -1.17 -5.51
C GLU A 538 -1.45 -0.96 -4.76
N HIS A 539 -1.53 -1.44 -3.52
CA HIS A 539 -2.71 -1.32 -2.68
C HIS A 539 -2.82 0.01 -1.93
N THR A 540 -1.83 0.90 -2.06
CA THR A 540 -1.79 2.18 -1.31
C THR A 540 -3.02 3.05 -1.53
N THR A 541 -3.51 3.14 -2.77
CA THR A 541 -4.69 3.92 -3.16
C THR A 541 -5.94 3.08 -3.40
N LEU A 542 -5.85 1.77 -3.19
CA LEU A 542 -6.94 0.78 -3.30
C LEU A 542 -7.33 0.29 -1.90
N HIS A 543 -7.00 -0.96 -1.57
CA HIS A 543 -7.34 -1.61 -0.31
C HIS A 543 -7.01 -0.76 0.93
N LEU A 544 -5.80 -0.18 1.01
CA LEU A 544 -5.39 0.58 2.18
C LEU A 544 -6.25 1.83 2.41
N LEU A 545 -6.60 2.53 1.32
CA LEU A 545 -7.47 3.70 1.39
C LEU A 545 -8.90 3.31 1.81
N TYR A 546 -9.46 2.25 1.21
CA TYR A 546 -10.81 1.78 1.51
C TYR A 546 -10.93 1.22 2.93
N SER A 547 -9.94 0.46 3.40
CA SER A 547 -9.95 -0.08 4.76
C SER A 547 -9.84 1.03 5.81
N ARG A 548 -9.05 2.07 5.56
CA ARG A 548 -8.99 3.25 6.43
C ARG A 548 -10.32 4.01 6.45
N PHE A 549 -10.97 4.17 5.31
CA PHE A 549 -12.30 4.79 5.23
C PHE A 549 -13.34 4.00 6.04
N TRP A 550 -13.45 2.70 5.83
CA TRP A 550 -14.40 1.85 6.55
C TRP A 550 -14.12 1.84 8.05
N HIS A 551 -12.88 1.76 8.46
CA HIS A 551 -12.49 1.79 9.86
C HIS A 551 -12.85 3.12 10.54
N LYS A 552 -12.57 4.26 9.91
CA LYS A 552 -12.96 5.58 10.41
C LYS A 552 -14.48 5.73 10.55
N PHE A 553 -15.23 5.20 9.60
CA PHE A 553 -16.68 5.15 9.69
C PHE A 553 -17.12 4.29 10.88
N LEU A 554 -16.58 3.11 11.06
CA LEU A 554 -16.87 2.25 12.20
C LEU A 554 -16.47 2.88 13.55
N TYR A 555 -15.40 3.66 13.57
CA TYR A 555 -15.03 4.46 14.73
C TYR A 555 -16.09 5.54 15.05
N ASP A 556 -16.55 6.28 14.07
CA ASP A 556 -17.62 7.27 14.24
C ASP A 556 -18.94 6.63 14.68
N GLN A 557 -19.18 5.35 14.34
CA GLN A 557 -20.32 4.57 14.82
C GLN A 557 -20.11 3.93 16.20
N GLY A 558 -18.95 4.11 16.84
CA GLY A 558 -18.62 3.52 18.14
C GLY A 558 -18.43 2.00 18.12
N VAL A 559 -18.15 1.42 16.96
CA VAL A 559 -17.92 -0.02 16.77
C VAL A 559 -16.48 -0.40 17.08
N VAL A 560 -15.51 0.40 16.64
CA VAL A 560 -14.08 0.18 16.89
C VAL A 560 -13.51 1.28 17.78
N PRO A 561 -12.46 1.00 18.58
CA PRO A 561 -11.94 1.93 19.59
C PRO A 561 -10.91 2.92 19.06
N THR A 562 -10.40 2.75 17.83
CA THR A 562 -9.31 3.54 17.27
C THR A 562 -9.72 4.23 15.97
N LYS A 563 -9.18 5.45 15.73
CA LYS A 563 -9.45 6.22 14.51
C LYS A 563 -8.79 5.62 13.27
N GLU A 564 -7.67 4.91 13.46
CA GLU A 564 -6.90 4.28 12.42
C GLU A 564 -6.80 2.77 12.66
N PRO A 565 -6.84 1.97 11.59
CA PRO A 565 -6.78 0.51 11.71
C PRO A 565 -5.36 0.00 12.01
N TYR A 566 -4.33 0.67 11.48
CA TYR A 566 -2.94 0.24 11.49
C TYR A 566 -2.03 1.32 12.05
N GLN A 567 -1.13 0.97 12.99
CA GLN A 567 -0.15 1.90 13.56
C GLN A 567 1.07 2.06 12.67
N LYS A 568 1.61 0.94 12.16
CA LYS A 568 2.78 0.91 11.28
C LYS A 568 2.44 0.24 9.95
N ARG A 569 2.85 0.87 8.85
CA ARG A 569 2.67 0.33 7.50
C ARG A 569 3.98 0.34 6.73
N THR A 570 4.40 -0.84 6.30
CA THR A 570 5.58 -1.04 5.45
C THR A 570 5.19 -1.73 4.15
N SER A 571 6.08 -1.68 3.17
CA SER A 571 5.92 -2.37 1.90
C SER A 571 7.16 -3.15 1.55
N HIS A 572 6.97 -4.23 0.81
CA HIS A 572 8.03 -5.09 0.31
C HIS A 572 8.31 -4.80 -1.17
N GLY A 573 9.54 -5.10 -1.58
CA GLY A 573 9.93 -5.09 -2.99
C GLY A 573 9.44 -6.34 -3.72
N MET A 574 9.30 -6.24 -5.02
CA MET A 574 8.85 -7.34 -5.88
C MET A 574 10.00 -8.32 -6.16
N ILE A 575 9.72 -9.63 -6.13
CA ILE A 575 10.63 -10.62 -6.68
C ILE A 575 10.39 -10.74 -8.19
N LEU A 576 11.43 -10.45 -8.95
CA LEU A 576 11.45 -10.52 -10.41
C LEU A 576 11.99 -11.89 -10.88
N GLY A 577 11.72 -12.24 -12.13
CA GLY A 577 12.37 -13.39 -12.78
C GLY A 577 13.89 -13.20 -12.87
N GLU A 578 14.63 -14.23 -13.21
CA GLU A 578 16.10 -14.19 -13.36
C GLU A 578 16.58 -13.13 -14.35
N ASN A 579 15.74 -12.82 -15.36
CA ASN A 579 15.99 -11.77 -16.35
C ASN A 579 15.67 -10.34 -15.87
N GLY A 580 15.26 -10.17 -14.61
CA GLY A 580 14.86 -8.86 -14.05
C GLY A 580 13.46 -8.39 -14.46
N GLU A 581 12.65 -9.23 -15.12
CA GLU A 581 11.28 -8.89 -15.49
C GLU A 581 10.27 -9.39 -14.45
N LYS A 582 9.11 -8.72 -14.39
CA LYS A 582 8.00 -9.16 -13.53
C LYS A 582 7.59 -10.60 -13.88
N MET A 583 7.50 -11.44 -12.87
CA MET A 583 6.99 -12.82 -13.04
C MET A 583 5.52 -12.78 -13.46
N SER A 584 5.19 -13.52 -14.52
CA SER A 584 3.81 -13.73 -14.93
C SER A 584 3.63 -15.09 -15.61
N LYS A 585 2.43 -15.67 -15.48
CA LYS A 585 2.11 -16.96 -16.10
C LYS A 585 2.18 -16.89 -17.63
N SER A 586 1.81 -15.75 -18.21
CA SER A 586 1.86 -15.53 -19.66
C SER A 586 3.29 -15.49 -20.21
N ARG A 587 4.28 -15.13 -19.40
CA ARG A 587 5.71 -15.11 -19.76
C ARG A 587 6.42 -16.42 -19.47
N GLY A 588 5.78 -17.33 -18.73
CA GLY A 588 6.38 -18.62 -18.37
C GLY A 588 7.59 -18.53 -17.43
N ASN A 589 7.78 -17.39 -16.72
CA ASN A 589 8.92 -17.12 -15.85
C ASN A 589 8.58 -17.20 -14.36
N VAL A 590 7.44 -17.80 -14.00
CA VAL A 590 7.01 -17.97 -12.60
C VAL A 590 7.76 -19.11 -11.96
N VAL A 591 8.35 -18.86 -10.79
CA VAL A 591 8.99 -19.91 -9.96
C VAL A 591 7.98 -20.33 -8.89
N ASN A 592 7.73 -21.65 -8.81
CA ASN A 592 6.82 -22.24 -7.83
C ASN A 592 7.57 -22.50 -6.51
N PRO A 593 7.10 -22.00 -5.37
CA PRO A 593 7.74 -22.27 -4.08
C PRO A 593 7.82 -23.76 -3.73
N ASP A 594 6.88 -24.61 -4.20
CA ASP A 594 6.92 -26.05 -3.95
C ASP A 594 8.17 -26.71 -4.54
N ASP A 595 8.59 -26.27 -5.74
CA ASP A 595 9.77 -26.83 -6.40
C ASP A 595 11.02 -26.54 -5.59
N ILE A 596 11.11 -25.33 -5.04
CA ILE A 596 12.23 -24.92 -4.19
C ILE A 596 12.20 -25.65 -2.84
N VAL A 597 11.03 -25.74 -2.20
CA VAL A 597 10.88 -26.47 -0.92
C VAL A 597 11.19 -27.96 -1.09
N ASN A 598 10.75 -28.58 -2.18
CA ASN A 598 11.01 -29.99 -2.46
C ASN A 598 12.49 -30.31 -2.68
N VAL A 599 13.26 -29.38 -3.25
CA VAL A 599 14.69 -29.59 -3.54
C VAL A 599 15.56 -29.12 -2.38
N TYR A 600 15.31 -27.95 -1.84
CA TYR A 600 16.20 -27.27 -0.90
C TYR A 600 15.65 -27.17 0.53
N GLY A 601 14.36 -27.32 0.73
CA GLY A 601 13.66 -27.14 2.02
C GLY A 601 13.05 -25.74 2.22
N ALA A 602 12.05 -25.68 3.10
CA ALA A 602 11.35 -24.45 3.45
C ALA A 602 12.26 -23.42 4.13
N ASP A 603 13.10 -23.85 5.08
CA ASP A 603 14.04 -22.96 5.77
C ASP A 603 15.04 -22.31 4.80
N THR A 604 15.43 -23.02 3.74
CA THR A 604 16.29 -22.47 2.68
C THR A 604 15.58 -21.36 1.91
N LEU A 605 14.33 -21.59 1.51
CA LEU A 605 13.54 -20.58 0.79
C LEU A 605 13.29 -19.35 1.67
N ARG A 606 12.89 -19.54 2.93
CA ARG A 606 12.69 -18.45 3.89
C ARG A 606 13.96 -17.61 4.06
N THR A 607 15.11 -18.27 4.24
CA THR A 607 16.41 -17.60 4.38
C THR A 607 16.76 -16.81 3.12
N TYR A 608 16.56 -17.39 1.95
CA TYR A 608 16.85 -16.75 0.68
C TYR A 608 15.97 -15.52 0.44
N GLU A 609 14.66 -15.61 0.68
CA GLU A 609 13.70 -14.49 0.54
C GLU A 609 14.10 -13.26 1.38
N MET A 610 14.72 -13.51 2.54
CA MET A 610 15.16 -12.46 3.46
C MET A 610 16.58 -11.98 3.16
N PHE A 611 17.38 -12.76 2.42
CA PHE A 611 18.77 -12.45 2.12
C PHE A 611 18.99 -11.80 0.75
N ILE A 612 18.07 -11.94 -0.19
CA ILE A 612 18.16 -11.51 -1.60
C ILE A 612 18.29 -9.98 -1.81
N GLY A 613 18.56 -9.18 -0.80
CA GLY A 613 18.70 -7.73 -0.92
C GLY A 613 17.90 -6.97 0.13
N THR A 614 17.79 -5.66 -0.03
CA THR A 614 16.96 -4.85 0.86
C THR A 614 15.49 -5.20 0.71
N PHE A 615 14.76 -5.22 1.81
CA PHE A 615 13.41 -5.75 1.83
C PHE A 615 12.42 -4.96 0.96
N ASP A 616 12.59 -3.65 0.88
CA ASP A 616 11.73 -2.71 0.16
C ASP A 616 12.09 -2.54 -1.33
N ALA A 617 13.23 -3.09 -1.78
CA ALA A 617 13.66 -3.03 -3.17
C ALA A 617 13.27 -4.29 -3.95
N ALA A 618 13.02 -4.12 -5.25
CA ALA A 618 12.86 -5.25 -6.16
C ALA A 618 14.18 -6.02 -6.32
N ALA A 619 14.10 -7.35 -6.40
CA ALA A 619 15.26 -8.21 -6.55
C ALA A 619 14.99 -9.31 -7.58
N ALA A 620 15.97 -9.58 -8.42
CA ALA A 620 15.89 -10.69 -9.38
C ALA A 620 16.12 -12.04 -8.69
N TRP A 621 15.32 -13.04 -9.03
CA TRP A 621 15.48 -14.41 -8.54
C TRP A 621 16.83 -14.97 -8.98
N SER A 622 17.49 -15.72 -8.11
CA SER A 622 18.76 -16.39 -8.39
C SER A 622 18.80 -17.78 -7.74
N GLU A 623 18.85 -18.82 -8.54
CA GLU A 623 18.95 -20.18 -8.01
C GLU A 623 20.30 -20.43 -7.30
N ASP A 624 21.38 -19.79 -7.74
CA ASP A 624 22.68 -19.87 -7.07
C ASP A 624 22.65 -19.20 -5.70
N GLY A 625 21.86 -18.15 -5.53
CA GLY A 625 21.59 -17.55 -4.23
C GLY A 625 20.87 -18.52 -3.28
N VAL A 626 19.86 -19.25 -3.78
CA VAL A 626 19.17 -20.31 -3.01
C VAL A 626 20.16 -21.39 -2.57
N LYS A 627 21.02 -21.88 -3.46
CA LYS A 627 22.10 -22.85 -3.14
C LYS A 627 23.07 -22.30 -2.08
N GLY A 628 23.36 -21.00 -2.13
CA GLY A 628 24.17 -20.30 -1.13
C GLY A 628 23.55 -20.36 0.27
N CYS A 629 22.26 -20.07 0.37
CA CYS A 629 21.50 -20.19 1.62
C CYS A 629 21.41 -21.63 2.12
N ARG A 630 21.25 -22.60 1.22
CA ARG A 630 21.30 -24.04 1.58
C ARG A 630 22.65 -24.40 2.22
N ARG A 631 23.77 -24.01 1.60
CA ARG A 631 25.11 -24.23 2.17
C ARG A 631 25.30 -23.58 3.54
N PHE A 632 24.72 -22.39 3.74
CA PHE A 632 24.73 -21.74 5.05
C PHE A 632 24.03 -22.59 6.11
N LEU A 633 22.81 -23.09 5.85
CA LEU A 633 22.09 -23.96 6.78
C LEU A 633 22.79 -25.29 7.03
N GLU A 634 23.44 -25.87 6.03
CA GLU A 634 24.27 -27.09 6.21
C GLU A 634 25.49 -26.85 7.11
N ARG A 635 26.06 -25.64 7.04
CA ARG A 635 27.12 -25.23 7.97
C ARG A 635 26.60 -25.08 9.41
N VAL A 636 25.40 -24.49 9.56
CA VAL A 636 24.72 -24.43 10.88
C VAL A 636 24.51 -25.83 11.44
N TRP A 637 24.01 -26.75 10.60
CA TRP A 637 23.80 -28.15 11.00
C TRP A 637 25.07 -28.83 11.51
N LYS A 638 26.18 -28.62 10.81
CA LYS A 638 27.47 -29.21 11.19
C LYS A 638 28.08 -28.62 12.47
N LEU A 639 27.70 -27.42 12.88
CA LEU A 639 28.18 -26.85 14.15
C LEU A 639 27.84 -27.68 15.37
N LYS A 640 26.76 -28.48 15.32
CA LYS A 640 26.41 -29.39 16.42
C LYS A 640 27.52 -30.33 16.84
N ASP A 641 28.40 -30.70 15.91
CA ASP A 641 29.53 -31.63 16.16
C ASP A 641 30.71 -30.91 16.83
N MET A 642 30.69 -29.57 16.87
CA MET A 642 31.71 -28.70 17.45
C MET A 642 31.31 -28.14 18.81
N VAL A 643 30.07 -28.42 19.27
CA VAL A 643 29.55 -27.90 20.55
C VAL A 643 30.20 -28.64 21.71
N THR A 644 30.82 -27.85 22.62
CA THR A 644 31.41 -28.33 23.88
C THR A 644 30.41 -28.28 25.03
N ASP A 645 30.76 -28.85 26.19
CA ASP A 645 29.94 -28.77 27.41
C ASP A 645 30.18 -27.47 28.20
N GLU A 646 31.07 -26.58 27.73
CA GLU A 646 31.32 -25.28 28.36
C GLU A 646 30.09 -24.39 28.31
N GLU A 647 29.78 -23.79 29.49
CA GLU A 647 28.69 -22.80 29.63
C GLU A 647 29.25 -21.38 29.48
N GLY A 648 28.34 -20.44 29.17
CA GLY A 648 28.70 -19.03 28.93
C GLY A 648 29.31 -18.78 27.55
N TYR A 649 29.63 -17.54 27.28
CA TYR A 649 30.35 -17.18 26.04
C TYR A 649 31.86 -17.21 26.32
N SER A 650 32.59 -17.72 25.35
CA SER A 650 34.06 -17.71 25.42
C SER A 650 34.60 -16.26 25.38
N ALA A 651 35.67 -16.03 26.11
CA ALA A 651 36.23 -14.70 26.28
C ALA A 651 36.59 -14.00 24.95
N ASP A 652 37.01 -14.78 23.94
CA ASP A 652 37.37 -14.29 22.61
C ASP A 652 36.16 -13.96 21.73
N LEU A 653 34.98 -14.43 22.07
CA LEU A 653 33.76 -14.19 21.30
C LEU A 653 32.64 -13.45 22.07
N GLU A 654 32.83 -13.18 23.36
CA GLU A 654 31.81 -12.54 24.20
C GLU A 654 31.32 -11.21 23.59
N THR A 655 32.25 -10.33 23.22
CA THR A 655 31.88 -9.06 22.55
C THR A 655 31.13 -9.31 21.23
N LYS A 656 31.61 -10.25 20.43
CA LYS A 656 30.97 -10.61 19.15
C LYS A 656 29.56 -11.16 19.34
N MET A 657 29.33 -11.96 20.38
CA MET A 657 28.01 -12.48 20.74
C MET A 657 27.05 -11.34 21.07
N HIS A 658 27.43 -10.41 21.97
CA HIS A 658 26.61 -9.26 22.33
C HIS A 658 26.35 -8.32 21.14
N GLN A 659 27.35 -8.05 20.30
CA GLN A 659 27.20 -7.29 19.05
C GLN A 659 26.22 -7.96 18.10
N THR A 660 26.27 -9.28 17.95
CA THR A 660 25.40 -10.04 17.05
C THR A 660 23.95 -10.02 17.57
N ILE A 661 23.72 -10.23 18.88
CA ILE A 661 22.38 -10.16 19.47
C ILE A 661 21.77 -8.76 19.22
N LYS A 662 22.53 -7.69 19.53
CA LYS A 662 22.11 -6.30 19.31
C LYS A 662 21.75 -6.05 17.85
N LYS A 663 22.65 -6.44 16.95
CA LYS A 663 22.46 -6.22 15.52
C LYS A 663 21.24 -6.97 14.95
N VAL A 664 21.12 -8.25 15.22
CA VAL A 664 19.99 -9.05 14.73
C VAL A 664 18.67 -8.53 15.31
N SER A 665 18.65 -8.18 16.60
CA SER A 665 17.47 -7.63 17.25
C SER A 665 16.99 -6.33 16.60
N ASN A 666 17.91 -5.40 16.30
CA ASN A 666 17.61 -4.13 15.66
C ASN A 666 17.26 -4.28 14.17
N ASP A 667 17.97 -5.16 13.47
CA ASP A 667 17.75 -5.39 12.03
C ASP A 667 16.36 -6.00 11.77
N PHE A 668 15.85 -6.87 12.65
CA PHE A 668 14.49 -7.40 12.53
C PHE A 668 13.41 -6.33 12.75
N GLU A 669 13.64 -5.32 13.57
CA GLU A 669 12.71 -4.20 13.76
C GLU A 669 12.70 -3.21 12.59
N THR A 670 13.79 -3.18 11.82
CA THR A 670 14.00 -2.22 10.72
C THR A 670 13.98 -2.86 9.33
N LEU A 671 13.51 -4.11 9.22
CA LEU A 671 13.41 -4.87 7.96
C LEU A 671 14.76 -5.08 7.25
N LYS A 672 15.87 -5.05 8.01
CA LYS A 672 17.22 -5.28 7.49
C LYS A 672 17.61 -6.76 7.61
N TYR A 673 16.76 -7.65 7.17
CA TYR A 673 16.94 -9.09 7.31
C TYR A 673 18.22 -9.62 6.66
N ASN A 674 18.61 -9.07 5.51
CA ASN A 674 19.83 -9.43 4.82
C ASN A 674 21.08 -9.15 5.66
N THR A 675 21.12 -8.03 6.39
CA THR A 675 22.26 -7.70 7.26
C THR A 675 22.24 -8.49 8.58
N ALA A 676 21.07 -8.85 9.10
CA ALA A 676 20.92 -9.75 10.23
C ALA A 676 21.47 -11.16 9.89
N ILE A 677 21.08 -11.71 8.74
CA ILE A 677 21.55 -13.01 8.27
C ILE A 677 23.08 -12.96 8.03
N ALA A 678 23.58 -11.89 7.41
CA ALA A 678 25.01 -11.69 7.21
C ALA A 678 25.80 -11.65 8.53
N ALA A 679 25.24 -11.01 9.59
CA ALA A 679 25.85 -10.99 10.91
C ALA A 679 25.94 -12.41 11.52
N MET A 680 24.89 -13.23 11.37
CA MET A 680 24.90 -14.62 11.81
C MET A 680 25.88 -15.48 10.97
N MET A 681 26.01 -15.25 9.67
CA MET A 681 27.02 -15.88 8.82
C MET A 681 28.44 -15.55 9.28
N ALA A 682 28.69 -14.27 9.65
CA ALA A 682 29.98 -13.86 10.17
C ALA A 682 30.30 -14.54 11.52
N LEU A 683 29.34 -14.61 12.44
CA LEU A 683 29.49 -15.31 13.71
C LEU A 683 29.83 -16.80 13.49
N ILE A 684 29.17 -17.47 12.56
CA ILE A 684 29.48 -18.86 12.21
C ILE A 684 30.90 -19.00 11.67
N ASN A 685 31.39 -18.05 10.87
CA ASN A 685 32.78 -18.06 10.43
C ASN A 685 33.77 -17.97 11.61
N ASP A 686 33.45 -17.15 12.62
CA ASP A 686 34.26 -17.05 13.84
C ASP A 686 34.27 -18.38 14.63
N PHE A 687 33.13 -19.07 14.74
CA PHE A 687 33.04 -20.40 15.33
C PHE A 687 33.93 -21.44 14.61
N TYR A 688 33.85 -21.48 13.28
CA TYR A 688 34.70 -22.38 12.50
C TYR A 688 36.19 -22.06 12.62
N LYS A 689 36.56 -20.77 12.69
CA LYS A 689 37.92 -20.31 12.88
C LYS A 689 38.44 -20.72 14.26
N LYS A 690 37.61 -20.62 15.29
CA LYS A 690 37.94 -21.04 16.65
C LYS A 690 38.06 -22.57 16.76
N GLY A 691 37.27 -23.33 16.01
CA GLY A 691 37.25 -24.79 16.01
C GLY A 691 36.40 -25.43 17.12
N SER A 692 35.74 -24.61 17.97
CA SER A 692 34.80 -25.05 18.99
C SER A 692 33.70 -24.01 19.24
N VAL A 693 32.59 -24.46 19.79
CA VAL A 693 31.44 -23.60 20.13
C VAL A 693 30.96 -23.98 21.52
N THR A 694 30.83 -23.02 22.45
CA THR A 694 30.28 -23.32 23.77
C THR A 694 28.79 -23.65 23.66
N ARG A 695 28.24 -24.30 24.69
CA ARG A 695 26.84 -24.64 24.77
C ARG A 695 25.92 -23.41 24.62
N ASP A 696 26.26 -22.30 25.29
CA ASP A 696 25.47 -21.08 25.26
C ASP A 696 25.68 -20.24 23.98
N GLU A 697 26.85 -20.27 23.37
CA GLU A 697 27.09 -19.67 22.04
C GLU A 697 26.17 -20.33 20.98
N PHE A 698 26.10 -21.66 20.98
CA PHE A 698 25.24 -22.38 20.02
C PHE A 698 23.76 -22.16 20.32
N LYS A 699 23.37 -22.22 21.59
CA LYS A 699 22.01 -21.92 22.06
C LYS A 699 21.54 -20.54 21.57
N THR A 700 22.37 -19.52 21.75
CA THR A 700 22.07 -18.15 21.34
C THR A 700 21.95 -18.04 19.81
N LEU A 701 22.86 -18.63 19.05
CA LEU A 701 22.76 -18.66 17.60
C LEU A 701 21.44 -19.29 17.13
N LEU A 702 21.03 -20.42 17.74
CA LEU A 702 19.77 -21.07 17.39
C LEU A 702 18.55 -20.18 17.67
N VAL A 703 18.54 -19.44 18.79
CA VAL A 703 17.45 -18.51 19.10
C VAL A 703 17.41 -17.36 18.10
N LEU A 704 18.55 -16.76 17.77
CA LEU A 704 18.62 -15.66 16.80
C LEU A 704 18.19 -16.09 15.38
N LEU A 705 18.55 -17.32 14.99
CA LEU A 705 18.25 -17.85 13.65
C LEU A 705 16.81 -18.41 13.54
N ASN A 706 16.21 -18.83 14.66
CA ASN A 706 14.90 -19.50 14.66
C ASN A 706 13.81 -18.74 13.88
N PRO A 707 13.65 -17.41 14.02
CA PRO A 707 12.63 -16.70 13.24
C PRO A 707 12.80 -16.83 11.73
N VAL A 708 14.03 -16.96 11.24
CA VAL A 708 14.35 -17.09 9.81
C VAL A 708 14.22 -18.54 9.35
N ALA A 709 14.82 -19.48 10.08
CA ALA A 709 14.91 -20.92 9.77
C ALA A 709 14.41 -21.77 10.94
N PRO A 710 13.07 -21.79 11.16
CA PRO A 710 12.52 -22.38 12.39
C PRO A 710 12.67 -23.89 12.52
N HIS A 711 12.61 -24.65 11.42
CA HIS A 711 12.61 -26.09 11.49
C HIS A 711 13.98 -26.67 11.88
N ILE A 712 15.04 -26.21 11.20
CA ILE A 712 16.41 -26.68 11.49
C ILE A 712 16.85 -26.31 12.91
N THR A 713 16.45 -25.12 13.37
CA THR A 713 16.84 -24.65 14.71
C THR A 713 16.10 -25.37 15.82
N GLU A 714 14.81 -25.69 15.64
CA GLU A 714 14.08 -26.55 16.60
C GLU A 714 14.71 -27.96 16.66
N GLU A 715 15.08 -28.54 15.52
CA GLU A 715 15.70 -29.87 15.51
C GLU A 715 17.05 -29.87 16.25
N LEU A 716 17.90 -28.90 15.99
CA LEU A 716 19.19 -28.76 16.66
C LEU A 716 19.04 -28.48 18.16
N TRP A 717 18.02 -27.70 18.54
CA TRP A 717 17.67 -27.49 19.94
C TRP A 717 17.30 -28.77 20.66
N ALA A 718 16.46 -29.58 20.04
CA ALA A 718 16.05 -30.86 20.59
C ALA A 718 17.21 -31.88 20.66
N GLU A 719 18.04 -32.00 19.60
CA GLU A 719 19.21 -32.88 19.58
C GLU A 719 20.23 -32.51 20.66
N LYS A 720 20.41 -31.24 20.97
CA LYS A 720 21.33 -30.76 22.02
C LYS A 720 20.74 -30.75 23.42
N ASN A 721 19.50 -31.21 23.58
CA ASN A 721 18.81 -31.30 24.88
C ASN A 721 18.83 -30.00 25.70
N TYR A 722 18.45 -28.89 25.07
CA TYR A 722 18.34 -27.61 25.79
C TYR A 722 17.08 -27.52 26.66
N GLY A 723 16.17 -28.48 26.55
CA GLY A 723 14.91 -28.55 27.29
C GLY A 723 13.79 -27.73 26.67
N GLY A 724 12.56 -28.26 26.73
CA GLY A 724 11.39 -27.62 26.11
C GLY A 724 11.53 -27.42 24.61
N TYR A 725 10.72 -26.51 24.08
CA TYR A 725 10.79 -26.12 22.67
C TYR A 725 11.46 -24.76 22.52
N LEU A 726 12.22 -24.60 21.42
CA LEU A 726 12.92 -23.34 21.17
C LEU A 726 11.93 -22.19 21.00
N PHE A 727 10.80 -22.39 20.33
CA PHE A 727 9.78 -21.34 20.15
C PHE A 727 9.13 -20.84 21.46
N GLN A 728 9.34 -21.54 22.59
CA GLN A 728 8.88 -21.14 23.92
C GLN A 728 9.97 -20.44 24.74
N THR A 729 11.18 -20.34 24.22
CA THR A 729 12.29 -19.71 24.95
C THR A 729 12.26 -18.19 24.83
N SER A 730 12.97 -17.49 25.72
CA SER A 730 13.07 -16.04 25.70
C SER A 730 14.07 -15.57 24.66
N TRP A 731 13.79 -14.42 24.05
CA TRP A 731 14.73 -13.72 23.18
C TRP A 731 15.97 -13.29 23.95
N PRO A 732 17.21 -13.49 23.43
CA PRO A 732 18.41 -13.19 24.17
C PRO A 732 18.60 -11.67 24.35
N GLU A 733 19.08 -11.30 25.52
CA GLU A 733 19.45 -9.92 25.84
C GLU A 733 20.95 -9.71 25.58
N PHE A 734 21.32 -8.48 25.28
CA PHE A 734 22.71 -8.08 25.16
C PHE A 734 23.07 -7.06 26.22
N ASP A 735 24.32 -7.09 26.65
CA ASP A 735 24.91 -6.07 27.54
C ASP A 735 25.60 -5.01 26.67
N GLU A 736 25.12 -3.78 26.73
CA GLU A 736 25.64 -2.66 25.95
C GLU A 736 27.15 -2.44 26.21
N ALA A 737 27.62 -2.58 27.46
CA ALA A 737 29.01 -2.42 27.82
C ALA A 737 29.93 -3.48 27.17
N LYS A 738 29.38 -4.66 26.91
CA LYS A 738 30.09 -5.76 26.25
C LYS A 738 30.04 -5.71 24.72
N THR A 739 29.29 -4.78 24.13
CA THR A 739 29.29 -4.59 22.67
C THR A 739 30.47 -3.79 22.15
N VAL A 740 31.24 -3.16 23.05
CA VAL A 740 32.41 -2.36 22.71
C VAL A 740 33.67 -3.23 22.74
N GLU A 741 34.41 -3.24 21.65
CA GLU A 741 35.70 -3.94 21.65
C GLU A 741 36.67 -3.23 22.60
N ALA A 742 37.22 -4.00 23.54
CA ALA A 742 38.25 -3.46 24.44
C ALA A 742 39.54 -3.08 23.70
N VAL A 743 39.75 -3.69 22.52
CA VAL A 743 40.94 -3.49 21.69
C VAL A 743 40.50 -3.28 20.25
N GLN A 744 41.08 -2.30 19.58
CA GLN A 744 40.85 -2.02 18.17
C GLN A 744 42.13 -2.10 17.34
N GLU A 745 42.02 -2.46 16.08
CA GLU A 745 43.16 -2.50 15.17
C GLU A 745 43.28 -1.17 14.44
N ILE A 746 44.44 -0.50 14.62
CA ILE A 746 44.70 0.84 14.07
C ILE A 746 45.80 0.74 13.01
N GLY A 747 45.59 1.33 11.85
CA GLY A 747 46.61 1.46 10.81
C GLY A 747 47.73 2.41 11.21
N VAL A 748 48.99 1.92 11.11
CA VAL A 748 50.19 2.70 11.30
C VAL A 748 50.73 3.17 9.97
N GLN A 749 50.84 4.49 9.81
CA GLN A 749 51.27 5.12 8.55
C GLN A 749 52.66 5.74 8.71
N VAL A 750 53.38 5.72 7.61
CA VAL A 750 54.61 6.55 7.44
C VAL A 750 54.37 7.47 6.24
N ASN A 751 54.40 8.79 6.44
CA ASN A 751 54.11 9.80 5.43
C ASN A 751 52.79 9.54 4.70
N GLY A 752 51.71 9.16 5.45
CA GLY A 752 50.37 8.95 4.92
C GLY A 752 50.12 7.57 4.25
N LYS A 753 51.15 6.69 4.21
CA LYS A 753 50.96 5.32 3.66
C LYS A 753 50.99 4.28 4.79
N VAL A 754 49.94 3.46 4.90
CA VAL A 754 49.89 2.37 5.91
C VAL A 754 51.03 1.41 5.68
N ARG A 755 51.74 1.10 6.78
CA ARG A 755 52.92 0.21 6.80
C ARG A 755 52.80 -0.97 7.73
N ALA A 756 51.95 -0.83 8.76
CA ALA A 756 51.66 -1.87 9.74
C ALA A 756 50.28 -1.62 10.36
N THR A 757 49.80 -2.56 11.14
CA THR A 757 48.63 -2.42 12.01
C THR A 757 49.06 -2.78 13.44
N VAL A 758 48.47 -2.10 14.43
CA VAL A 758 48.64 -2.38 15.87
C VAL A 758 47.30 -2.54 16.54
N LYS A 759 47.21 -3.45 17.49
CA LYS A 759 46.04 -3.59 18.36
C LYS A 759 46.24 -2.73 19.61
N LEU A 760 45.37 -1.79 19.81
CA LEU A 760 45.39 -0.86 20.94
C LEU A 760 44.07 -0.88 21.69
N ALA A 761 44.13 -0.69 23.00
CA ALA A 761 42.93 -0.42 23.78
C ALA A 761 42.21 0.83 23.23
N ILE A 762 40.86 0.83 23.22
CA ILE A 762 40.06 1.96 22.69
C ILE A 762 40.39 3.27 23.43
N ASP A 763 40.70 3.16 24.71
CA ASP A 763 41.09 4.25 25.62
C ASP A 763 42.62 4.40 25.78
N ALA A 764 43.40 3.78 24.89
CA ALA A 764 44.84 3.85 24.91
C ALA A 764 45.35 5.30 24.98
N ALA A 765 46.17 5.59 25.94
CA ALA A 765 46.83 6.88 26.05
C ALA A 765 47.67 7.18 24.79
N LYS A 766 47.79 8.43 24.42
CA LYS A 766 48.49 8.85 23.23
C LYS A 766 49.96 8.37 23.21
N GLU A 767 50.58 8.42 24.36
CA GLU A 767 51.97 7.99 24.53
C GLU A 767 52.14 6.49 24.26
N ASP A 768 51.22 5.65 24.77
CA ASP A 768 51.23 4.20 24.59
C ASP A 768 50.91 3.82 23.14
N ALA A 769 49.94 4.49 22.52
CA ALA A 769 49.59 4.27 21.12
C ALA A 769 50.76 4.62 20.20
N LEU A 770 51.45 5.74 20.43
CA LEU A 770 52.63 6.12 19.68
C LEU A 770 53.79 5.16 19.88
N ALA A 771 54.01 4.68 21.11
CA ALA A 771 55.05 3.68 21.41
C ALA A 771 54.82 2.37 20.66
N ALA A 772 53.61 1.80 20.70
CA ALA A 772 53.22 0.63 19.96
C ALA A 772 53.35 0.81 18.44
N GLY A 773 52.96 2.01 17.95
CA GLY A 773 53.11 2.36 16.55
C GLY A 773 54.57 2.41 16.09
N ARG A 774 55.48 3.00 16.89
CA ARG A 774 56.91 3.03 16.59
C ARG A 774 57.50 1.63 16.54
N GLU A 775 57.13 0.77 17.48
CA GLU A 775 57.59 -0.62 17.54
C GLU A 775 57.17 -1.39 16.29
N ALA A 776 55.92 -1.27 15.89
CA ALA A 776 55.35 -1.96 14.70
C ALA A 776 56.00 -1.56 13.35
N ILE A 777 56.60 -0.38 13.30
CA ILE A 777 57.25 0.14 12.06
C ILE A 777 58.73 0.48 12.29
N ALA A 778 59.37 -0.12 13.28
CA ALA A 778 60.77 0.19 13.65
C ALA A 778 61.72 0.06 12.45
N ASP A 779 61.56 -0.94 11.59
CA ASP A 779 62.33 -1.13 10.36
C ASP A 779 62.13 -0.02 9.31
N LYS A 780 60.97 0.66 9.33
CA LYS A 780 60.65 1.76 8.42
C LYS A 780 61.12 3.12 8.94
N LEU A 781 61.38 3.20 10.24
CA LEU A 781 61.90 4.40 10.91
C LEU A 781 63.42 4.40 11.02
N ALA A 782 64.08 3.27 10.83
CA ALA A 782 65.50 3.17 10.91
C ALA A 782 66.26 4.16 9.99
N GLY A 783 67.11 5.02 10.59
CA GLY A 783 67.88 6.03 9.85
C GLY A 783 67.07 7.28 9.39
N LYS A 784 65.88 7.45 9.86
CA LYS A 784 65.01 8.62 9.54
C LYS A 784 64.76 9.45 10.80
N GLN A 785 64.63 10.77 10.60
CA GLN A 785 64.21 11.66 11.65
C GLN A 785 62.69 11.83 11.65
N ILE A 786 62.04 11.53 12.79
CA ILE A 786 60.60 11.78 12.97
C ILE A 786 60.38 13.27 13.15
N VAL A 787 59.62 13.90 12.25
CA VAL A 787 59.29 15.33 12.28
C VAL A 787 58.00 15.58 13.02
N LYS A 788 56.99 14.68 12.90
CA LYS A 788 55.70 14.81 13.53
C LYS A 788 55.07 13.44 13.76
N GLU A 789 54.41 13.28 14.91
CA GLU A 789 53.63 12.13 15.26
C GLU A 789 52.17 12.52 15.45
N ILE A 790 51.28 11.81 14.77
CA ILE A 790 49.84 12.08 14.80
C ILE A 790 49.12 10.81 15.26
N TYR A 791 48.37 10.94 16.31
CA TYR A 791 47.44 9.90 16.77
C TYR A 791 46.03 10.45 16.72
N VAL A 792 45.15 9.76 15.99
CA VAL A 792 43.72 9.99 15.98
C VAL A 792 43.10 8.75 16.61
N PRO A 793 42.58 8.83 17.84
CA PRO A 793 42.00 7.71 18.55
C PRO A 793 40.97 6.97 17.68
N GLY A 794 41.03 5.68 17.64
CA GLY A 794 40.12 4.84 16.86
C GLY A 794 40.31 4.84 15.36
N ARG A 795 41.29 5.58 14.81
CA ARG A 795 41.44 5.74 13.37
C ARG A 795 42.81 5.46 12.82
N ILE A 796 43.81 6.14 13.34
CA ILE A 796 45.09 6.13 12.65
C ILE A 796 46.25 6.60 13.52
N LEU A 797 47.42 6.01 13.34
CA LEU A 797 48.72 6.51 13.74
C LEU A 797 49.50 6.92 12.52
N ASN A 798 50.06 8.11 12.46
CA ASN A 798 50.87 8.54 11.31
C ASN A 798 52.17 9.21 11.77
N PHE A 799 53.29 8.66 11.34
CA PHE A 799 54.64 9.17 11.58
C PHE A 799 55.15 9.88 10.32
N VAL A 800 55.35 11.20 10.43
CA VAL A 800 55.93 11.98 9.36
C VAL A 800 57.42 11.97 9.55
N VAL A 801 58.15 11.49 8.60
CA VAL A 801 59.62 11.32 8.64
C VAL A 801 60.30 12.02 7.48
N LYS A 802 61.53 12.49 7.72
CA LYS A 802 62.48 13.00 6.73
C LYS A 802 63.68 12.08 6.58
#